data_e13f3ea85264c8b5a45ac1df0f71b372
#
_entry.id   e13f3ea85264c8b5a45ac1df0f71b372
#
_cell.length_a   1.000
_cell.length_b   1.000
_cell.length_c   1.000
_cell.angle_alpha   90.00
_cell.angle_beta   90.00
_cell.angle_gamma   90.00
#
_symmetry.space_group_name_H-M   'P 1'
#
loop_
_entity.id
_entity.type
_entity.pdbx_description
1 polymer ?
#
loop_
_entity_poly.entity_id
_entity_poly.type
_entity_poly.pdbx_seq_one_letter_code
_entity_poly.pdbx_strand_id
1 'polypeptide(L)'
;MQTFLQLVAQDLYQKIGNDLSRVAIVFPNKRASLFFNEYLAMQSDRPIWSPAYVSISELFRQLSPWKSGDPIRLVCELYKVFREETRSEETLDDFYFWGELLISDFDDVDKNLVDADRLFSNLQDLKNIMDDYNFLDSEQEEAIRQFFQNFSIERRTQLKEKFISLWDKLGDIYHHYRHNLAELGIAYEGMMYRYVMEELQPDKLKYEHYVFVGFNVLNKVETKFFERLREAGKALFYWDYDVFYTRLPRENTPPYTHEAGEFILRNLKIFPNELPEAVFDTLRKPKNVRFISAPTENAQARYLPEWIRSVTKRDLPETPVKEKENAVVLCNEALLLPVLHSIPSEVKNVNITMGFPLAQTPVYSFVSALIELQTTGYHRDTGRYQYEAVQSVLKHPHTRQLSTSAEGLEKQLTRDNRFFPLPSELKQDTFLEQVFTPKTGISALCQYLTEMLREVAVLYQQEQETDDIFNQLYRESLFKSYTLINRLLNLIDNGELNIQIETLRRLLCRLLATSNIPFHGEPAIGMQVMGVLETRNLDFRNLIMLSLNEGQLPKAGGDSSFIPYNLRKAFGMTTIEHKNAVYAYYFYRLIQRAENVTLLYNTASEGLNRGEMSRFMLQFLVESPHTISREYLEAGTVR
;
A
#
# COMPACT_ATOMS: atom_id res chain seq x y z
N MET A 1 -20.60 22.98 -0.70
CA MET A 1 -19.65 22.42 -1.72
C MET A 1 -20.34 21.26 -2.44
N GLN A 2 -20.34 21.21 -3.77
CA GLN A 2 -20.81 20.06 -4.53
C GLN A 2 -19.63 19.16 -4.87
N THR A 3 -19.68 17.87 -4.49
CA THR A 3 -18.59 16.93 -4.69
C THR A 3 -18.65 16.30 -6.09
N PHE A 4 -17.52 15.78 -6.57
CA PHE A 4 -17.46 15.05 -7.85
C PHE A 4 -18.46 13.89 -7.88
N LEU A 5 -18.48 13.06 -6.84
CA LEU A 5 -19.38 11.92 -6.76
C LEU A 5 -20.86 12.31 -6.72
N GLN A 6 -21.21 13.49 -6.17
CA GLN A 6 -22.58 14.04 -6.25
C GLN A 6 -22.96 14.40 -7.68
N LEU A 7 -22.04 15.04 -8.41
CA LEU A 7 -22.26 15.38 -9.82
C LEU A 7 -22.49 14.12 -10.67
N VAL A 8 -21.66 13.09 -10.45
CA VAL A 8 -21.79 11.80 -11.15
C VAL A 8 -23.12 11.12 -10.81
N ALA A 9 -23.49 11.07 -9.53
CA ALA A 9 -24.74 10.44 -9.07
C ALA A 9 -25.97 11.15 -9.69
N GLN A 10 -25.94 12.48 -9.73
CA GLN A 10 -27.02 13.28 -10.32
C GLN A 10 -27.15 13.03 -11.82
N ASP A 11 -26.05 13.09 -12.57
CA ASP A 11 -26.05 12.89 -14.02
C ASP A 11 -26.47 11.45 -14.40
N LEU A 12 -25.92 10.47 -13.68
CA LEU A 12 -26.26 9.06 -13.91
C LEU A 12 -27.74 8.77 -13.64
N TYR A 13 -28.30 9.34 -12.54
CA TYR A 13 -29.71 9.22 -12.23
C TYR A 13 -30.61 9.89 -13.30
N GLN A 14 -30.20 11.04 -13.82
CA GLN A 14 -30.92 11.72 -14.90
C GLN A 14 -30.90 10.91 -16.20
N LYS A 15 -29.82 10.23 -16.53
CA LYS A 15 -29.66 9.43 -17.76
C LYS A 15 -30.38 8.09 -17.71
N ILE A 16 -30.36 7.40 -16.58
CA ILE A 16 -30.80 6.00 -16.47
C ILE A 16 -32.09 5.87 -15.65
N GLY A 17 -32.32 6.74 -14.66
CA GLY A 17 -33.48 6.69 -13.78
C GLY A 17 -33.30 5.80 -12.55
N ASN A 18 -34.42 5.22 -12.06
CA ASN A 18 -34.46 4.50 -10.78
C ASN A 18 -33.94 3.06 -10.84
N ASP A 19 -33.85 2.45 -12.02
CA ASP A 19 -33.38 1.06 -12.16
C ASP A 19 -31.95 1.01 -12.68
N LEU A 20 -31.00 0.86 -11.75
CA LEU A 20 -29.58 0.72 -12.03
C LEU A 20 -29.08 -0.73 -11.87
N SER A 21 -30.00 -1.70 -11.74
CA SER A 21 -29.64 -3.12 -11.51
C SER A 21 -28.78 -3.76 -12.61
N ARG A 22 -28.86 -3.19 -13.82
CA ARG A 22 -28.06 -3.61 -14.99
C ARG A 22 -26.81 -2.77 -15.23
N VAL A 23 -26.45 -1.93 -14.27
CA VAL A 23 -25.30 -1.02 -14.34
C VAL A 23 -24.21 -1.51 -13.41
N ALA A 24 -22.97 -1.54 -13.88
CA ALA A 24 -21.78 -1.70 -13.04
C ALA A 24 -21.04 -0.38 -12.95
N ILE A 25 -20.88 0.16 -11.74
CA ILE A 25 -20.04 1.33 -11.49
C ILE A 25 -18.66 0.84 -11.08
N VAL A 26 -17.68 1.20 -11.90
CA VAL A 26 -16.30 0.75 -11.78
C VAL A 26 -15.46 1.90 -11.22
N PHE A 27 -14.84 1.65 -10.08
CA PHE A 27 -13.93 2.60 -9.43
C PHE A 27 -12.49 2.08 -9.42
N PRO A 28 -11.48 2.95 -9.28
CA PRO A 28 -10.11 2.53 -8.99
C PRO A 28 -9.99 1.78 -7.65
N ASN A 29 -10.80 2.16 -6.65
CA ASN A 29 -10.95 1.47 -5.37
C ASN A 29 -12.41 1.48 -4.89
N LYS A 30 -12.78 0.53 -4.04
CA LYS A 30 -14.16 0.37 -3.56
C LYS A 30 -14.68 1.47 -2.63
N ARG A 31 -13.80 2.24 -1.97
CA ARG A 31 -14.23 3.20 -0.94
C ARG A 31 -15.18 4.26 -1.48
N ALA A 32 -14.89 4.76 -2.69
CA ALA A 32 -15.72 5.76 -3.33
C ALA A 32 -17.19 5.32 -3.48
N SER A 33 -17.44 4.00 -3.60
CA SER A 33 -18.80 3.46 -3.75
C SER A 33 -19.70 3.74 -2.55
N LEU A 34 -19.14 3.80 -1.33
CA LEU A 34 -19.91 4.06 -0.12
C LEU A 34 -20.48 5.48 -0.10
N PHE A 35 -19.64 6.46 -0.44
CA PHE A 35 -20.07 7.85 -0.57
C PHE A 35 -20.99 8.03 -1.77
N PHE A 36 -20.69 7.39 -2.88
CA PHE A 36 -21.51 7.45 -4.08
C PHE A 36 -22.91 6.89 -3.83
N ASN A 37 -23.03 5.77 -3.12
CA ASN A 37 -24.33 5.18 -2.80
C ASN A 37 -25.21 6.10 -1.95
N GLU A 38 -24.61 6.83 -1.00
CA GLU A 38 -25.33 7.86 -0.23
C GLU A 38 -25.82 8.98 -1.14
N TYR A 39 -24.95 9.50 -2.01
CA TYR A 39 -25.32 10.57 -2.94
C TYR A 39 -26.38 10.12 -3.97
N LEU A 40 -26.31 8.86 -4.40
CA LEU A 40 -27.32 8.30 -5.30
C LEU A 40 -28.69 8.18 -4.60
N ALA A 41 -28.71 7.72 -3.35
CA ALA A 41 -29.93 7.62 -2.56
C ALA A 41 -30.61 8.98 -2.35
N MET A 42 -29.84 10.07 -2.31
CA MET A 42 -30.36 11.44 -2.18
C MET A 42 -31.01 11.98 -3.48
N GLN A 43 -30.93 11.28 -4.62
CA GLN A 43 -31.49 11.75 -5.88
C GLN A 43 -32.99 11.49 -6.02
N SER A 44 -33.57 10.63 -5.20
CA SER A 44 -34.98 10.25 -5.29
C SER A 44 -35.59 9.91 -3.93
N ASP A 45 -36.83 10.30 -3.72
CA ASP A 45 -37.67 9.88 -2.60
C ASP A 45 -38.25 8.48 -2.82
N ARG A 46 -38.09 7.90 -4.00
CA ARG A 46 -38.55 6.55 -4.35
C ARG A 46 -37.37 5.58 -4.26
N PRO A 47 -37.65 4.30 -3.98
CA PRO A 47 -36.60 3.27 -4.00
C PRO A 47 -35.85 3.25 -5.34
N ILE A 48 -34.51 3.17 -5.25
CA ILE A 48 -33.61 3.00 -6.38
C ILE A 48 -33.05 1.57 -6.35
N TRP A 49 -33.12 0.86 -7.46
CA TRP A 49 -32.42 -0.39 -7.62
C TRP A 49 -30.92 -0.11 -7.74
N SER A 50 -30.16 -0.57 -6.76
CA SER A 50 -28.72 -0.28 -6.66
C SER A 50 -27.93 -0.88 -7.83
N PRO A 51 -26.98 -0.15 -8.39
CA PRO A 51 -26.01 -0.70 -9.32
C PRO A 51 -25.06 -1.67 -8.63
N ALA A 52 -24.33 -2.44 -9.41
CA ALA A 52 -23.17 -3.18 -8.90
C ALA A 52 -21.99 -2.24 -8.72
N TYR A 53 -21.33 -2.30 -7.56
CA TYR A 53 -20.10 -1.56 -7.29
C TYR A 53 -18.91 -2.51 -7.35
N VAL A 54 -17.98 -2.25 -8.24
CA VAL A 54 -16.79 -3.08 -8.43
C VAL A 54 -15.54 -2.21 -8.56
N SER A 55 -14.41 -2.71 -8.07
CA SER A 55 -13.12 -2.12 -8.46
C SER A 55 -12.68 -2.68 -9.81
N ILE A 56 -11.77 -1.99 -10.47
CA ILE A 56 -11.24 -2.47 -11.76
C ILE A 56 -10.57 -3.85 -11.62
N SER A 57 -9.80 -4.07 -10.56
CA SER A 57 -9.18 -5.37 -10.28
C SER A 57 -10.21 -6.48 -10.02
N GLU A 58 -11.32 -6.16 -9.32
CA GLU A 58 -12.39 -7.14 -9.12
C GLU A 58 -13.13 -7.46 -10.42
N LEU A 59 -13.33 -6.46 -11.27
CA LEU A 59 -13.96 -6.67 -12.57
C LEU A 59 -13.15 -7.65 -13.42
N PHE A 60 -11.83 -7.44 -13.54
CA PHE A 60 -10.95 -8.34 -14.28
C PHE A 60 -10.89 -9.74 -13.66
N ARG A 61 -10.88 -9.85 -12.32
CA ARG A 61 -10.95 -11.15 -11.63
C ARG A 61 -12.25 -11.88 -11.89
N GLN A 62 -13.38 -11.19 -11.95
CA GLN A 62 -14.69 -11.81 -12.26
C GLN A 62 -14.78 -12.28 -13.71
N LEU A 63 -14.06 -11.64 -14.63
CA LEU A 63 -14.02 -11.98 -16.06
C LEU A 63 -12.97 -13.05 -16.38
N SER A 64 -12.03 -13.31 -15.47
CA SER A 64 -10.98 -14.32 -15.63
C SER A 64 -11.48 -15.71 -15.19
N PRO A 65 -11.07 -16.81 -15.86
CA PRO A 65 -11.37 -18.16 -15.43
C PRO A 65 -10.53 -18.61 -14.22
N TRP A 66 -9.43 -17.90 -13.94
CA TRP A 66 -8.47 -18.26 -12.89
C TRP A 66 -8.75 -17.55 -11.57
N LYS A 67 -8.34 -18.20 -10.48
CA LYS A 67 -8.31 -17.59 -9.15
C LYS A 67 -7.00 -16.80 -8.96
N SER A 68 -7.06 -15.75 -8.12
CA SER A 68 -5.84 -15.06 -7.72
C SER A 68 -4.94 -16.01 -6.95
N GLY A 69 -3.71 -16.17 -7.40
CA GLY A 69 -2.70 -16.99 -6.72
C GLY A 69 -2.28 -16.35 -5.39
N ASP A 70 -1.96 -17.21 -4.42
CA ASP A 70 -1.28 -16.79 -3.20
C ASP A 70 0.11 -16.26 -3.54
N PRO A 71 0.54 -15.05 -3.07
CA PRO A 71 1.84 -14.50 -3.42
C PRO A 71 3.02 -15.43 -3.13
N ILE A 72 3.00 -16.16 -2.01
CA ILE A 72 4.07 -17.10 -1.65
C ILE A 72 4.08 -18.28 -2.62
N ARG A 73 2.90 -18.83 -2.91
CA ARG A 73 2.74 -19.92 -3.87
C ARG A 73 3.19 -19.52 -5.26
N LEU A 74 2.86 -18.30 -5.69
CA LEU A 74 3.31 -17.76 -6.98
C LEU A 74 4.84 -17.75 -7.09
N VAL A 75 5.55 -17.33 -6.04
CA VAL A 75 7.02 -17.37 -6.00
C VAL A 75 7.55 -18.80 -6.03
N CYS A 76 6.92 -19.74 -5.30
CA CYS A 76 7.32 -21.14 -5.31
C CYS A 76 7.16 -21.77 -6.69
N GLU A 77 6.05 -21.51 -7.38
CA GLU A 77 5.83 -22.01 -8.74
C GLU A 77 6.82 -21.39 -9.73
N LEU A 78 7.11 -20.08 -9.61
CA LEU A 78 8.14 -19.44 -10.42
C LEU A 78 9.53 -20.05 -10.17
N TYR A 79 9.87 -20.37 -8.92
CA TYR A 79 11.14 -20.99 -8.58
C TYR A 79 11.31 -22.37 -9.22
N LYS A 80 10.24 -23.18 -9.29
CA LYS A 80 10.29 -24.48 -9.98
C LYS A 80 10.66 -24.29 -11.47
N VAL A 81 9.96 -23.40 -12.16
CA VAL A 81 10.23 -23.07 -13.56
C VAL A 81 11.64 -22.51 -13.74
N PHE A 82 12.05 -21.59 -12.86
CA PHE A 82 13.39 -21.01 -12.89
C PHE A 82 14.47 -22.09 -12.81
N ARG A 83 14.36 -23.06 -11.90
CA ARG A 83 15.31 -24.16 -11.76
C ARG A 83 15.34 -25.07 -13.00
N GLU A 84 14.19 -25.34 -13.58
CA GLU A 84 14.08 -26.17 -14.78
C GLU A 84 14.75 -25.52 -15.99
N GLU A 85 14.51 -24.21 -16.21
CA GLU A 85 15.03 -23.48 -17.36
C GLU A 85 16.52 -23.10 -17.22
N THR A 86 16.95 -22.76 -16.02
CA THR A 86 18.33 -22.29 -15.79
C THR A 86 19.27 -23.40 -15.34
N ARG A 87 18.74 -24.53 -14.85
CA ARG A 87 19.50 -25.60 -14.15
C ARG A 87 20.32 -25.07 -12.99
N SER A 88 19.86 -24.01 -12.35
CA SER A 88 20.52 -23.38 -11.22
C SER A 88 20.45 -24.28 -9.98
N GLU A 89 21.53 -24.29 -9.18
CA GLU A 89 21.60 -24.94 -7.87
C GLU A 89 21.13 -24.00 -6.75
N GLU A 90 20.70 -22.78 -7.07
CA GLU A 90 20.25 -21.82 -6.10
C GLU A 90 19.05 -22.33 -5.30
N THR A 91 19.03 -21.99 -4.01
CA THR A 91 17.95 -22.40 -3.11
C THR A 91 16.76 -21.45 -3.25
N LEU A 92 15.57 -21.89 -2.80
CA LEU A 92 14.41 -21.01 -2.73
C LEU A 92 14.70 -19.78 -1.85
N ASP A 93 15.57 -19.93 -0.89
CA ASP A 93 16.00 -18.89 0.04
C ASP A 93 16.67 -17.71 -0.67
N ASP A 94 17.55 -18.03 -1.61
CA ASP A 94 18.27 -17.04 -2.40
C ASP A 94 17.38 -16.43 -3.47
N PHE A 95 16.46 -17.24 -4.01
CA PHE A 95 15.56 -16.85 -5.08
C PHE A 95 14.36 -16.02 -4.62
N TYR A 96 13.85 -16.21 -3.40
CA TYR A 96 12.51 -15.77 -3.01
C TYR A 96 12.23 -14.28 -3.30
N PHE A 97 13.09 -13.41 -2.79
CA PHE A 97 12.91 -11.95 -2.95
C PHE A 97 13.11 -11.49 -4.39
N TRP A 98 13.96 -12.17 -5.09
CA TRP A 98 14.18 -11.95 -6.51
C TRP A 98 12.98 -12.43 -7.34
N GLY A 99 12.39 -13.54 -6.95
CA GLY A 99 11.18 -14.07 -7.57
C GLY A 99 9.98 -13.14 -7.44
N GLU A 100 9.80 -12.49 -6.27
CA GLU A 100 8.76 -11.46 -6.09
C GLU A 100 8.93 -10.31 -7.08
N LEU A 101 10.17 -9.86 -7.27
CA LEU A 101 10.49 -8.78 -8.20
C LEU A 101 10.18 -9.19 -9.65
N LEU A 102 10.56 -10.40 -10.03
CA LEU A 102 10.31 -10.92 -11.36
C LEU A 102 8.82 -11.08 -11.66
N ILE A 103 8.02 -11.53 -10.69
CA ILE A 103 6.55 -11.57 -10.81
C ILE A 103 5.99 -10.16 -11.02
N SER A 104 6.51 -9.16 -10.32
CA SER A 104 6.09 -7.77 -10.52
C SER A 104 6.41 -7.27 -11.94
N ASP A 105 7.56 -7.64 -12.48
CA ASP A 105 7.92 -7.30 -13.86
C ASP A 105 7.04 -8.02 -14.88
N PHE A 106 6.73 -9.29 -14.67
CA PHE A 106 5.80 -10.05 -15.52
C PHE A 106 4.38 -9.47 -15.46
N ASP A 107 3.94 -9.03 -14.27
CA ASP A 107 2.67 -8.33 -14.09
C ASP A 107 2.61 -7.04 -14.92
N ASP A 108 3.67 -6.26 -14.91
CA ASP A 108 3.80 -5.04 -15.72
C ASP A 108 3.85 -5.33 -17.23
N VAL A 109 4.55 -6.39 -17.65
CA VAL A 109 4.59 -6.86 -19.05
C VAL A 109 3.19 -7.18 -19.53
N ASP A 110 2.41 -7.91 -18.74
CA ASP A 110 1.06 -8.31 -19.08
C ASP A 110 0.08 -7.12 -19.07
N LYS A 111 0.09 -6.29 -18.05
CA LYS A 111 -0.77 -5.10 -17.94
C LYS A 111 -0.51 -4.08 -19.05
N ASN A 112 0.71 -4.04 -19.59
CA ASN A 112 1.06 -3.17 -20.69
C ASN A 112 1.04 -3.87 -22.06
N LEU A 113 0.57 -5.12 -22.15
CA LEU A 113 0.49 -5.91 -23.40
C LEU A 113 1.82 -5.92 -24.16
N VAL A 114 2.92 -5.99 -23.42
CA VAL A 114 4.26 -6.02 -24.02
C VAL A 114 4.49 -7.39 -24.62
N ASP A 115 5.10 -7.41 -25.79
CA ASP A 115 5.62 -8.62 -26.42
C ASP A 115 6.86 -9.09 -25.66
N ALA A 116 6.71 -10.16 -24.87
CA ALA A 116 7.77 -10.67 -23.99
C ALA A 116 8.97 -11.18 -24.79
N ASP A 117 8.73 -11.81 -25.96
CA ASP A 117 9.81 -12.33 -26.79
C ASP A 117 10.69 -11.20 -27.34
N ARG A 118 10.06 -10.09 -27.75
CA ARG A 118 10.77 -8.89 -28.20
C ARG A 118 11.48 -8.17 -27.06
N LEU A 119 10.84 -8.08 -25.90
CA LEU A 119 11.42 -7.41 -24.73
C LEU A 119 12.67 -8.15 -24.26
N PHE A 120 12.59 -9.46 -24.07
CA PHE A 120 13.68 -10.25 -23.52
C PHE A 120 14.76 -10.61 -24.55
N SER A 121 14.51 -10.43 -25.85
CA SER A 121 15.51 -10.63 -26.90
C SER A 121 16.40 -9.40 -27.18
N ASN A 122 16.09 -8.24 -26.61
CA ASN A 122 16.81 -6.99 -26.93
C ASN A 122 18.09 -6.79 -26.11
N LEU A 123 19.13 -7.60 -26.43
CA LEU A 123 20.42 -7.58 -25.73
C LEU A 123 21.28 -6.33 -26.01
N GLN A 124 21.06 -5.64 -27.12
CA GLN A 124 21.92 -4.51 -27.51
C GLN A 124 21.69 -3.28 -26.65
N ASP A 125 20.45 -3.02 -26.28
CA ASP A 125 20.10 -1.94 -25.35
C ASP A 125 20.54 -2.25 -23.93
N LEU A 126 20.51 -3.51 -23.52
CA LEU A 126 21.06 -3.97 -22.25
C LEU A 126 22.56 -3.68 -22.10
N LYS A 127 23.36 -3.88 -23.14
CA LYS A 127 24.79 -3.57 -23.12
C LYS A 127 25.06 -2.08 -22.81
N ASN A 128 24.30 -1.19 -23.43
CA ASN A 128 24.44 0.25 -23.23
C ASN A 128 23.98 0.71 -21.85
N ILE A 129 23.00 -0.01 -21.24
CA ILE A 129 22.41 0.31 -19.94
C ILE A 129 23.27 -0.21 -18.79
N MET A 130 23.96 -1.34 -18.97
CA MET A 130 24.80 -1.94 -17.92
C MET A 130 26.11 -1.14 -17.67
N ASP A 131 26.47 -0.22 -18.55
CA ASP A 131 27.59 0.69 -18.30
C ASP A 131 27.24 1.86 -17.36
N ASP A 132 25.95 2.06 -17.05
CA ASP A 132 25.44 3.17 -16.23
C ASP A 132 24.66 2.65 -15.00
N TYR A 133 25.38 2.05 -14.02
CA TYR A 133 24.81 1.48 -12.78
C TYR A 133 24.25 2.52 -11.78
N ASN A 134 24.26 3.81 -12.13
CA ASN A 134 23.83 4.88 -11.23
C ASN A 134 22.31 4.97 -10.99
N PHE A 135 21.51 4.05 -11.53
CA PHE A 135 20.05 4.07 -11.43
C PHE A 135 19.44 3.06 -10.43
N LEU A 136 20.28 2.22 -9.82
CA LEU A 136 19.83 1.30 -8.76
C LEU A 136 19.92 2.01 -7.42
N ASP A 137 18.85 1.91 -6.62
CA ASP A 137 18.93 2.30 -5.22
C ASP A 137 19.71 1.26 -4.39
N SER A 138 20.06 1.62 -3.14
CA SER A 138 20.86 0.77 -2.27
C SER A 138 20.19 -0.56 -1.92
N GLU A 139 18.86 -0.64 -1.90
CA GLU A 139 18.11 -1.87 -1.66
C GLU A 139 18.09 -2.77 -2.89
N GLN A 140 17.99 -2.19 -4.07
CA GLN A 140 18.08 -2.90 -5.36
C GLN A 140 19.47 -3.49 -5.57
N GLU A 141 20.50 -2.69 -5.27
CA GLU A 141 21.88 -3.14 -5.32
C GLU A 141 22.12 -4.26 -4.29
N GLU A 142 21.56 -4.17 -3.09
CA GLU A 142 21.66 -5.18 -2.04
C GLU A 142 20.88 -6.46 -2.42
N ALA A 143 19.68 -6.38 -2.99
CA ALA A 143 18.92 -7.53 -3.46
C ALA A 143 19.64 -8.26 -4.61
N ILE A 144 20.22 -7.53 -5.55
CA ILE A 144 21.04 -8.08 -6.62
C ILE A 144 22.35 -8.64 -6.06
N ARG A 145 22.97 -7.98 -5.09
CA ARG A 145 24.14 -8.51 -4.38
C ARG A 145 23.84 -9.78 -3.60
N GLN A 146 22.72 -9.86 -2.89
CA GLN A 146 22.33 -11.05 -2.15
C GLN A 146 22.02 -12.22 -3.06
N PHE A 147 21.37 -11.99 -4.18
CA PHE A 147 21.19 -13.01 -5.22
C PHE A 147 22.55 -13.53 -5.76
N PHE A 148 23.53 -12.63 -5.88
CA PHE A 148 24.86 -12.96 -6.36
C PHE A 148 25.94 -13.03 -5.23
N GLN A 149 25.55 -13.27 -3.98
CA GLN A 149 26.41 -13.22 -2.77
C GLN A 149 27.70 -14.07 -2.80
N ASN A 150 27.81 -15.00 -3.75
CA ASN A 150 29.02 -15.78 -3.96
C ASN A 150 30.08 -15.07 -4.84
N PHE A 151 29.93 -13.78 -5.12
CA PHE A 151 30.82 -13.05 -6.01
C PHE A 151 31.56 -11.91 -5.32
N SER A 152 32.89 -12.01 -5.28
CA SER A 152 33.76 -10.92 -4.84
C SER A 152 33.68 -9.73 -5.80
N ILE A 153 33.83 -8.53 -5.24
CA ILE A 153 33.74 -7.22 -5.93
C ILE A 153 34.68 -7.09 -7.15
N GLU A 154 35.72 -7.92 -7.21
CA GLU A 154 36.72 -7.93 -8.31
C GLU A 154 36.24 -8.60 -9.62
N ARG A 155 35.01 -9.16 -9.66
CA ARG A 155 34.49 -9.92 -10.80
C ARG A 155 33.24 -9.31 -11.45
N ARG A 156 33.21 -7.99 -11.66
CA ARG A 156 32.13 -7.28 -12.39
C ARG A 156 31.78 -7.93 -13.75
N THR A 157 32.73 -8.53 -14.42
CA THR A 157 32.54 -9.20 -15.71
C THR A 157 31.69 -10.45 -15.60
N GLN A 158 31.84 -11.24 -14.53
CA GLN A 158 31.08 -12.50 -14.34
C GLN A 158 29.63 -12.24 -13.92
N LEU A 159 29.37 -11.18 -13.15
CA LEU A 159 28.00 -10.75 -12.82
C LEU A 159 27.25 -10.33 -14.08
N LYS A 160 27.92 -9.58 -14.96
CA LYS A 160 27.38 -9.16 -16.25
C LYS A 160 27.02 -10.36 -17.16
N GLU A 161 27.89 -11.33 -17.26
CA GLU A 161 27.67 -12.54 -18.07
C GLU A 161 26.49 -13.38 -17.51
N LYS A 162 26.42 -13.52 -16.21
CA LYS A 162 25.30 -14.24 -15.57
C LYS A 162 23.96 -13.51 -15.74
N PHE A 163 23.94 -12.19 -15.60
CA PHE A 163 22.73 -11.40 -15.85
C PHE A 163 22.29 -11.54 -17.31
N ILE A 164 23.20 -11.46 -18.28
CA ILE A 164 22.87 -11.65 -19.69
C ILE A 164 22.34 -13.06 -19.96
N SER A 165 23.00 -14.10 -19.41
CA SER A 165 22.56 -15.48 -19.58
C SER A 165 21.17 -15.73 -18.95
N LEU A 166 20.86 -15.06 -17.86
CA LEU A 166 19.54 -15.09 -17.25
C LEU A 166 18.51 -14.34 -18.09
N TRP A 167 18.88 -13.15 -18.58
CA TRP A 167 18.00 -12.35 -19.44
C TRP A 167 17.54 -13.13 -20.67
N ASP A 168 18.44 -13.86 -21.29
CA ASP A 168 18.14 -14.72 -22.44
C ASP A 168 17.12 -15.85 -22.11
N LYS A 169 16.99 -16.21 -20.84
CA LYS A 169 16.05 -17.22 -20.36
C LYS A 169 14.72 -16.64 -19.87
N LEU A 170 14.64 -15.33 -19.64
CA LEU A 170 13.44 -14.72 -19.04
C LEU A 170 12.19 -14.90 -19.92
N GLY A 171 12.34 -14.92 -21.24
CA GLY A 171 11.23 -15.21 -22.16
C GLY A 171 10.68 -16.62 -21.97
N ASP A 172 11.55 -17.63 -21.96
CA ASP A 172 11.17 -19.02 -21.74
C ASP A 172 10.54 -19.20 -20.35
N ILE A 173 11.16 -18.61 -19.32
CA ILE A 173 10.63 -18.63 -17.92
C ILE A 173 9.24 -18.00 -17.86
N TYR A 174 9.02 -16.85 -18.51
CA TYR A 174 7.74 -16.17 -18.54
C TYR A 174 6.64 -17.04 -19.18
N HIS A 175 6.89 -17.64 -20.33
CA HIS A 175 5.92 -18.49 -21.01
C HIS A 175 5.63 -19.78 -20.26
N HIS A 176 6.66 -20.47 -19.78
CA HIS A 176 6.53 -21.70 -19.01
C HIS A 176 5.79 -21.45 -17.68
N TYR A 177 6.13 -20.36 -16.98
CA TYR A 177 5.46 -19.97 -15.74
C TYR A 177 3.97 -19.69 -15.93
N ARG A 178 3.59 -18.93 -16.96
CA ARG A 178 2.18 -18.67 -17.28
C ARG A 178 1.43 -19.95 -17.63
N HIS A 179 2.05 -20.85 -18.35
CA HIS A 179 1.46 -22.14 -18.70
C HIS A 179 1.18 -22.97 -17.45
N ASN A 180 2.15 -23.12 -16.56
CA ASN A 180 1.99 -23.87 -15.31
C ASN A 180 0.92 -23.26 -14.40
N LEU A 181 0.89 -21.94 -14.27
CA LEU A 181 -0.15 -21.28 -13.49
C LEU A 181 -1.55 -21.51 -14.07
N ALA A 182 -1.69 -21.48 -15.39
CA ALA A 182 -2.96 -21.75 -16.06
C ALA A 182 -3.46 -23.16 -15.81
N GLU A 183 -2.57 -24.18 -15.84
CA GLU A 183 -2.89 -25.56 -15.51
C GLU A 183 -3.33 -25.72 -14.04
N LEU A 184 -2.70 -24.98 -13.12
CA LEU A 184 -3.07 -24.95 -11.70
C LEU A 184 -4.37 -24.19 -11.43
N GLY A 185 -4.94 -23.50 -12.42
CA GLY A 185 -6.14 -22.68 -12.28
C GLY A 185 -5.95 -21.41 -11.43
N ILE A 186 -4.70 -20.93 -11.33
CA ILE A 186 -4.33 -19.71 -10.61
C ILE A 186 -3.57 -18.75 -11.53
N ALA A 187 -3.56 -17.46 -11.17
CA ALA A 187 -2.83 -16.45 -11.91
C ALA A 187 -2.42 -15.26 -11.02
N TYR A 188 -1.37 -14.53 -11.41
CA TYR A 188 -1.11 -13.17 -10.92
C TYR A 188 -2.00 -12.17 -11.68
N GLU A 189 -2.08 -10.94 -11.18
CA GLU A 189 -3.09 -9.99 -11.66
C GLU A 189 -2.94 -9.64 -13.14
N GLY A 190 -1.73 -9.31 -13.60
CA GLY A 190 -1.46 -8.98 -15.01
C GLY A 190 -1.80 -10.09 -15.97
N MET A 191 -1.54 -11.35 -15.60
CA MET A 191 -1.93 -12.51 -16.40
C MET A 191 -3.44 -12.58 -16.61
N MET A 192 -4.24 -12.29 -15.56
CA MET A 192 -5.70 -12.19 -15.69
C MET A 192 -6.11 -11.04 -16.60
N TYR A 193 -5.49 -9.88 -16.46
CA TYR A 193 -5.77 -8.69 -17.26
C TYR A 193 -5.53 -8.95 -18.74
N ARG A 194 -4.37 -9.50 -19.08
CA ARG A 194 -4.04 -9.86 -20.48
C ARG A 194 -5.03 -10.85 -21.07
N TYR A 195 -5.33 -11.93 -20.33
CA TYR A 195 -6.28 -12.95 -20.77
C TYR A 195 -7.67 -12.36 -21.06
N VAL A 196 -8.20 -11.58 -20.11
CA VAL A 196 -9.51 -10.94 -20.31
C VAL A 196 -9.51 -10.07 -21.55
N MET A 197 -8.40 -9.35 -21.81
CA MET A 197 -8.31 -8.50 -23.00
C MET A 197 -8.23 -9.30 -24.30
N GLU A 198 -7.52 -10.43 -24.31
CA GLU A 198 -7.40 -11.31 -25.46
C GLU A 198 -8.72 -12.03 -25.79
N GLU A 199 -9.46 -12.48 -24.77
CA GLU A 199 -10.69 -13.28 -24.88
C GLU A 199 -11.99 -12.49 -24.76
N LEU A 200 -11.91 -11.16 -24.56
CA LEU A 200 -13.07 -10.30 -24.29
C LEU A 200 -14.10 -10.34 -25.41
N GLN A 201 -15.33 -10.72 -25.05
CA GLN A 201 -16.52 -10.65 -25.90
C GLN A 201 -17.54 -9.71 -25.26
N PRO A 202 -17.66 -8.45 -25.70
CA PRO A 202 -18.53 -7.45 -25.07
C PRO A 202 -19.99 -7.87 -24.94
N ASP A 203 -20.49 -8.69 -25.88
CA ASP A 203 -21.87 -9.16 -25.86
C ASP A 203 -22.17 -10.18 -24.74
N LYS A 204 -21.14 -10.84 -24.23
CA LYS A 204 -21.26 -11.80 -23.12
C LYS A 204 -21.10 -11.16 -21.73
N LEU A 205 -20.85 -9.86 -21.66
CA LEU A 205 -20.71 -9.14 -20.40
C LEU A 205 -22.06 -9.04 -19.68
N LYS A 206 -22.02 -9.20 -18.35
CA LYS A 206 -23.20 -9.30 -17.48
C LYS A 206 -24.06 -8.03 -17.48
N TYR A 207 -23.44 -6.86 -17.52
CA TYR A 207 -24.13 -5.57 -17.38
C TYR A 207 -24.32 -4.89 -18.73
N GLU A 208 -25.42 -4.11 -18.82
CA GLU A 208 -25.70 -3.32 -20.02
C GLU A 208 -24.78 -2.11 -20.11
N HIS A 209 -24.48 -1.49 -18.96
CA HIS A 209 -23.60 -0.32 -18.89
C HIS A 209 -22.51 -0.51 -17.83
N TYR A 210 -21.30 -0.11 -18.20
CA TYR A 210 -20.13 -0.02 -17.35
C TYR A 210 -19.76 1.45 -17.19
N VAL A 211 -19.84 1.98 -15.98
CA VAL A 211 -19.62 3.38 -15.67
C VAL A 211 -18.27 3.53 -14.98
N PHE A 212 -17.30 4.10 -15.66
CA PHE A 212 -15.94 4.28 -15.16
C PHE A 212 -15.82 5.64 -14.48
N VAL A 213 -15.52 5.65 -13.18
CA VAL A 213 -15.57 6.88 -12.36
C VAL A 213 -14.22 7.17 -11.70
N GLY A 214 -13.65 8.34 -12.01
CA GLY A 214 -12.51 8.92 -11.32
C GLY A 214 -11.19 8.19 -11.53
N PHE A 215 -10.98 7.64 -12.71
CA PHE A 215 -9.68 7.13 -13.14
C PHE A 215 -8.75 8.27 -13.54
N ASN A 216 -7.44 8.01 -13.54
CA ASN A 216 -6.42 8.94 -14.00
C ASN A 216 -5.46 8.23 -14.98
N VAL A 217 -4.51 7.48 -14.46
CA VAL A 217 -3.60 6.69 -15.28
C VAL A 217 -4.26 5.36 -15.62
N LEU A 218 -4.21 5.00 -16.89
CA LEU A 218 -4.66 3.72 -17.40
C LEU A 218 -3.45 2.97 -17.95
N ASN A 219 -3.34 1.68 -17.64
CA ASN A 219 -2.42 0.80 -18.35
C ASN A 219 -2.98 0.45 -19.75
N LYS A 220 -2.19 -0.22 -20.58
CA LYS A 220 -2.63 -0.52 -21.95
C LYS A 220 -3.81 -1.49 -22.01
N VAL A 221 -3.89 -2.45 -21.06
CA VAL A 221 -5.04 -3.37 -20.97
C VAL A 221 -6.31 -2.58 -20.65
N GLU A 222 -6.27 -1.73 -19.63
CA GLU A 222 -7.41 -0.91 -19.24
C GLU A 222 -7.85 0.03 -20.37
N THR A 223 -6.90 0.67 -21.05
CA THR A 223 -7.20 1.55 -22.18
C THR A 223 -7.95 0.79 -23.29
N LYS A 224 -7.43 -0.37 -23.71
CA LYS A 224 -8.08 -1.18 -24.75
C LYS A 224 -9.42 -1.76 -24.30
N PHE A 225 -9.53 -2.13 -23.02
CA PHE A 225 -10.78 -2.60 -22.44
C PHE A 225 -11.86 -1.51 -22.49
N PHE A 226 -11.51 -0.28 -22.13
CA PHE A 226 -12.40 0.87 -22.19
C PHE A 226 -12.79 1.20 -23.64
N GLU A 227 -11.84 1.13 -24.58
CA GLU A 227 -12.10 1.33 -26.01
C GLU A 227 -13.13 0.34 -26.53
N ARG A 228 -12.94 -0.96 -26.28
CA ARG A 228 -13.87 -2.01 -26.72
C ARG A 228 -15.27 -1.83 -26.14
N LEU A 229 -15.39 -1.46 -24.86
CA LEU A 229 -16.70 -1.20 -24.24
C LEU A 229 -17.36 0.06 -24.79
N ARG A 230 -16.60 1.10 -25.09
CA ARG A 230 -17.10 2.31 -25.75
C ARG A 230 -17.62 1.99 -27.16
N GLU A 231 -16.87 1.26 -27.95
CA GLU A 231 -17.26 0.83 -29.31
C GLU A 231 -18.53 -0.03 -29.29
N ALA A 232 -18.70 -0.85 -28.27
CA ALA A 232 -19.90 -1.65 -28.04
C ALA A 232 -21.10 -0.83 -27.48
N GLY A 233 -20.93 0.48 -27.22
CA GLY A 233 -21.97 1.34 -26.63
C GLY A 233 -22.30 1.01 -25.17
N LYS A 234 -21.39 0.33 -24.46
CA LYS A 234 -21.59 -0.13 -23.07
C LYS A 234 -20.84 0.67 -22.03
N ALA A 235 -20.11 1.73 -22.38
CA ALA A 235 -19.27 2.48 -21.45
C ALA A 235 -19.71 3.93 -21.29
N LEU A 236 -19.69 4.42 -20.04
CA LEU A 236 -19.81 5.84 -19.68
C LEU A 236 -18.57 6.23 -18.87
N PHE A 237 -18.04 7.45 -19.10
CA PHE A 237 -16.79 7.88 -18.49
C PHE A 237 -16.97 9.16 -17.70
N TYR A 238 -16.58 9.16 -16.44
CA TYR A 238 -16.57 10.31 -15.54
C TYR A 238 -15.16 10.55 -15.03
N TRP A 239 -14.49 11.54 -15.64
CA TRP A 239 -13.14 11.98 -15.26
C TRP A 239 -13.22 13.11 -14.27
N ASP A 240 -12.42 13.06 -13.21
CA ASP A 240 -12.32 14.15 -12.23
C ASP A 240 -11.04 14.95 -12.50
N TYR A 241 -11.20 16.23 -12.83
CA TYR A 241 -10.09 17.12 -13.14
C TYR A 241 -10.45 18.58 -12.85
N ASP A 242 -9.49 19.47 -13.02
CA ASP A 242 -9.73 20.91 -13.01
C ASP A 242 -9.07 21.56 -14.22
N VAL A 243 -9.74 22.55 -14.81
CA VAL A 243 -9.22 23.30 -15.96
C VAL A 243 -7.93 24.06 -15.65
N PHE A 244 -7.63 24.27 -14.36
CA PHE A 244 -6.39 24.90 -13.94
C PHE A 244 -5.15 24.14 -14.44
N TYR A 245 -5.13 22.81 -14.28
CA TYR A 245 -4.00 21.97 -14.68
C TYR A 245 -4.22 21.19 -15.99
N THR A 246 -5.38 21.36 -16.64
CA THR A 246 -5.64 20.75 -17.95
C THR A 246 -5.66 21.77 -19.09
N ARG A 247 -5.53 23.06 -18.82
CA ARG A 247 -5.41 24.07 -19.88
C ARG A 247 -4.15 23.88 -20.67
N LEU A 248 -4.29 23.80 -22.00
CA LEU A 248 -3.16 23.88 -22.91
C LEU A 248 -2.47 25.25 -22.79
N PRO A 249 -1.14 25.32 -22.93
CA PRO A 249 -0.40 26.57 -22.91
C PRO A 249 -1.01 27.56 -23.92
N ARG A 250 -1.07 28.85 -23.54
CA ARG A 250 -1.43 29.90 -24.49
C ARG A 250 -0.34 30.01 -25.57
N GLU A 251 -0.73 30.41 -26.79
CA GLU A 251 0.22 30.78 -27.84
C GLU A 251 1.29 31.73 -27.27
N ASN A 252 2.58 31.40 -27.42
CA ASN A 252 3.76 32.08 -26.89
C ASN A 252 4.28 31.66 -25.50
N THR A 253 3.73 30.64 -24.85
CA THR A 253 4.41 29.98 -23.72
C THR A 253 5.04 28.67 -24.20
N PRO A 254 6.21 28.24 -23.66
CA PRO A 254 6.75 26.91 -23.97
C PRO A 254 5.66 25.85 -23.74
N PRO A 255 5.63 24.76 -24.52
CA PRO A 255 4.63 23.72 -24.39
C PRO A 255 4.83 22.98 -23.05
N TYR A 256 4.39 23.61 -21.96
CA TYR A 256 4.41 23.04 -20.63
C TYR A 256 3.02 22.40 -20.37
N THR A 257 3.01 21.10 -20.26
CA THR A 257 1.84 20.38 -19.77
C THR A 257 2.01 20.19 -18.27
N HIS A 258 1.07 20.67 -17.48
CA HIS A 258 1.09 20.50 -16.05
C HIS A 258 1.05 19.00 -15.71
N GLU A 259 1.96 18.51 -14.87
CA GLU A 259 2.10 17.08 -14.54
C GLU A 259 0.78 16.44 -14.10
N ALA A 260 0.00 17.13 -13.28
CA ALA A 260 -1.30 16.62 -12.81
C ALA A 260 -2.34 16.42 -13.94
N GLY A 261 -2.21 17.14 -15.06
CA GLY A 261 -3.13 17.08 -16.20
C GLY A 261 -2.73 16.09 -17.29
N GLU A 262 -1.51 15.58 -17.26
CA GLU A 262 -0.92 14.84 -18.38
C GLU A 262 -1.78 13.65 -18.84
N PHE A 263 -2.15 12.77 -17.93
CA PHE A 263 -2.93 11.57 -18.26
C PHE A 263 -4.39 11.86 -18.51
N ILE A 264 -4.97 12.81 -17.78
CA ILE A 264 -6.36 13.27 -18.00
C ILE A 264 -6.53 13.83 -19.42
N LEU A 265 -5.59 14.64 -19.88
CA LEU A 265 -5.64 15.19 -21.25
C LEU A 265 -5.55 14.10 -22.33
N ARG A 266 -4.76 13.05 -22.08
CA ARG A 266 -4.69 11.89 -22.98
C ARG A 266 -6.02 11.13 -22.99
N ASN A 267 -6.58 10.88 -21.81
CA ASN A 267 -7.83 10.14 -21.66
C ASN A 267 -9.03 10.88 -22.27
N LEU A 268 -9.16 12.20 -22.03
CA LEU A 268 -10.24 13.01 -22.58
C LEU A 268 -10.29 13.03 -24.10
N LYS A 269 -9.13 12.86 -24.78
CA LYS A 269 -9.08 12.76 -26.25
C LYS A 269 -9.72 11.47 -26.78
N ILE A 270 -9.61 10.39 -25.99
CA ILE A 270 -10.09 9.06 -26.38
C ILE A 270 -11.48 8.81 -25.81
N PHE A 271 -11.69 9.17 -24.55
CA PHE A 271 -12.90 8.91 -23.77
C PHE A 271 -13.51 10.23 -23.31
N PRO A 272 -14.48 10.78 -24.02
CA PRO A 272 -15.15 12.03 -23.62
C PRO A 272 -15.77 11.90 -22.22
N ASN A 273 -15.68 12.99 -21.44
CA ASN A 273 -16.31 13.04 -20.12
C ASN A 273 -17.84 13.25 -20.29
N GLU A 274 -18.62 12.54 -19.49
CA GLU A 274 -20.09 12.69 -19.47
C GLU A 274 -20.54 14.01 -18.84
N LEU A 275 -19.73 14.56 -17.90
CA LEU A 275 -20.01 15.86 -17.28
C LEU A 275 -19.46 17.01 -18.12
N PRO A 276 -20.18 18.17 -18.16
CA PRO A 276 -19.73 19.33 -18.88
C PRO A 276 -18.51 19.99 -18.26
N GLU A 277 -17.62 20.55 -19.08
CA GLU A 277 -16.36 21.18 -18.63
C GLU A 277 -16.58 22.32 -17.60
N ALA A 278 -17.73 23.01 -17.69
CA ALA A 278 -18.05 24.13 -16.80
C ALA A 278 -18.04 23.78 -15.30
N VAL A 279 -18.22 22.50 -14.93
CA VAL A 279 -18.20 22.07 -13.52
C VAL A 279 -16.78 21.87 -12.97
N PHE A 280 -15.75 21.93 -13.82
CA PHE A 280 -14.36 21.62 -13.50
C PHE A 280 -13.44 22.86 -13.35
N ASP A 281 -13.99 24.05 -13.09
CA ASP A 281 -13.21 25.26 -12.72
C ASP A 281 -13.43 25.60 -11.25
N THR A 282 -12.89 24.77 -10.37
CA THR A 282 -13.10 24.85 -8.92
C THR A 282 -11.85 25.30 -8.16
N LEU A 283 -10.66 25.00 -8.68
CA LEU A 283 -9.41 25.35 -8.02
C LEU A 283 -9.23 26.87 -7.90
N ARG A 284 -9.77 27.64 -8.83
CA ARG A 284 -9.71 29.11 -8.83
C ARG A 284 -10.72 29.79 -7.93
N LYS A 285 -11.72 29.05 -7.43
CA LYS A 285 -12.68 29.61 -6.47
C LYS A 285 -11.96 30.02 -5.19
N PRO A 286 -12.40 31.09 -4.50
CA PRO A 286 -11.73 31.57 -3.29
C PRO A 286 -11.52 30.45 -2.27
N LYS A 287 -10.30 30.34 -1.76
CA LYS A 287 -9.88 29.34 -0.77
C LYS A 287 -9.06 30.00 0.33
N ASN A 288 -9.18 29.48 1.53
CA ASN A 288 -8.30 29.82 2.62
C ASN A 288 -7.15 28.79 2.66
N VAL A 289 -5.96 29.21 2.24
CA VAL A 289 -4.80 28.33 2.12
C VAL A 289 -3.73 28.76 3.14
N ARG A 290 -3.30 27.79 3.95
CA ARG A 290 -2.28 27.98 4.98
C ARG A 290 -1.15 26.98 4.80
N PHE A 291 0.10 27.45 4.77
CA PHE A 291 1.31 26.65 4.82
C PHE A 291 1.93 26.79 6.19
N ILE A 292 2.14 25.69 6.88
CA ILE A 292 2.64 25.68 8.25
C ILE A 292 3.91 24.84 8.30
N SER A 293 5.02 25.46 8.70
CA SER A 293 6.25 24.74 8.99
C SER A 293 6.29 24.30 10.44
N ALA A 294 6.70 23.08 10.70
CA ALA A 294 6.81 22.50 12.03
C ALA A 294 8.23 22.00 12.30
N PRO A 295 8.74 22.11 13.53
CA PRO A 295 10.09 21.61 13.84
C PRO A 295 10.17 20.09 13.85
N THR A 296 9.08 19.38 14.09
CA THR A 296 9.00 17.91 14.12
C THR A 296 7.65 17.42 13.60
N GLU A 297 7.59 16.16 13.16
CA GLU A 297 6.34 15.52 12.77
C GLU A 297 5.34 15.44 13.92
N ASN A 298 5.82 15.19 15.15
CA ASN A 298 4.95 15.15 16.33
C ASN A 298 4.32 16.52 16.65
N ALA A 299 5.04 17.62 16.37
CA ALA A 299 4.48 18.98 16.50
C ALA A 299 3.31 19.20 15.54
N GLN A 300 3.37 18.62 14.33
CA GLN A 300 2.26 18.66 13.37
C GLN A 300 1.01 17.94 13.90
N ALA A 301 1.18 16.74 14.48
CA ALA A 301 0.07 16.01 15.09
C ALA A 301 -0.57 16.79 16.25
N ARG A 302 0.25 17.42 17.08
CA ARG A 302 -0.21 18.25 18.22
C ARG A 302 -0.95 19.53 17.81
N TYR A 303 -0.79 20.00 16.58
CA TYR A 303 -1.54 21.13 16.04
C TYR A 303 -2.98 20.78 15.69
N LEU A 304 -3.29 19.50 15.53
CA LEU A 304 -4.61 19.03 15.07
C LEU A 304 -5.79 19.54 15.91
N PRO A 305 -5.75 19.58 17.26
CA PRO A 305 -6.84 20.15 18.07
C PRO A 305 -7.13 21.62 17.75
N GLU A 306 -6.09 22.42 17.51
CA GLU A 306 -6.23 23.82 17.14
C GLU A 306 -6.87 23.97 15.75
N TRP A 307 -6.41 23.17 14.79
CA TRP A 307 -7.00 23.13 13.45
C TRP A 307 -8.48 22.73 13.52
N ILE A 308 -8.85 21.67 14.23
CA ILE A 308 -10.24 21.23 14.38
C ILE A 308 -11.10 22.36 14.94
N ARG A 309 -10.65 23.01 16.03
CA ARG A 309 -11.38 24.16 16.62
C ARG A 309 -11.51 25.33 15.64
N SER A 310 -10.50 25.58 14.80
CA SER A 310 -10.53 26.67 13.83
C SER A 310 -11.54 26.46 12.72
N VAL A 311 -11.72 25.21 12.26
CA VAL A 311 -12.67 24.88 11.19
C VAL A 311 -14.09 24.67 11.70
N THR A 312 -14.27 24.19 12.95
CA THR A 312 -15.59 23.98 13.57
C THR A 312 -16.21 25.27 14.11
N LYS A 313 -15.40 26.24 14.57
CA LYS A 313 -15.90 27.55 15.09
C LYS A 313 -16.31 28.55 14.00
N ARG A 314 -15.88 28.35 12.76
CA ARG A 314 -16.21 29.25 11.63
C ARG A 314 -17.60 29.05 11.07
N ASP A 315 -18.27 28.00 11.47
CA ASP A 315 -19.62 27.76 11.01
C ASP A 315 -20.61 28.56 11.85
N LEU A 316 -21.36 29.42 11.16
CA LEU A 316 -22.51 30.10 11.73
C LEU A 316 -23.47 29.03 12.30
N PRO A 317 -24.19 29.33 13.42
CA PRO A 317 -25.06 28.34 14.09
C PRO A 317 -26.16 27.73 13.21
N GLU A 318 -26.34 28.22 12.00
CA GLU A 318 -27.38 27.79 11.07
C GLU A 318 -26.98 26.61 10.16
N THR A 319 -25.69 26.27 10.02
CA THR A 319 -25.23 25.11 9.23
C THR A 319 -24.08 24.39 9.92
N PRO A 320 -24.36 23.40 10.76
CA PRO A 320 -23.30 22.60 11.36
C PRO A 320 -22.46 21.90 10.28
N VAL A 321 -21.14 22.08 10.32
CA VAL A 321 -20.23 21.31 9.45
C VAL A 321 -20.41 19.85 9.78
N LYS A 322 -20.74 19.06 8.80
CA LYS A 322 -20.80 17.60 8.97
C LYS A 322 -19.40 17.10 9.19
N GLU A 323 -19.17 16.33 10.26
CA GLU A 323 -17.84 15.78 10.61
C GLU A 323 -17.15 15.15 9.38
N LYS A 324 -17.91 14.49 8.50
CA LYS A 324 -17.43 13.87 7.27
C LYS A 324 -16.88 14.83 6.19
N GLU A 325 -17.09 16.14 6.35
CA GLU A 325 -16.52 17.17 5.46
C GLU A 325 -15.09 17.55 5.85
N ASN A 326 -14.58 17.01 6.96
CA ASN A 326 -13.22 17.24 7.46
C ASN A 326 -12.33 16.04 7.17
N ALA A 327 -11.14 16.29 6.61
CA ALA A 327 -10.15 15.25 6.36
C ALA A 327 -8.77 15.63 6.92
N VAL A 328 -8.16 14.65 7.58
CA VAL A 328 -6.76 14.63 7.99
C VAL A 328 -6.02 13.65 7.09
N VAL A 329 -5.13 14.15 6.25
CA VAL A 329 -4.40 13.34 5.28
C VAL A 329 -2.94 13.23 5.71
N LEU A 330 -2.46 11.99 5.83
CA LEU A 330 -1.09 11.68 6.25
C LEU A 330 -0.26 11.31 5.02
N CYS A 331 0.76 12.12 4.71
CA CYS A 331 1.76 11.77 3.70
C CYS A 331 2.75 10.74 4.26
N ASN A 332 3.05 10.83 5.58
CA ASN A 332 3.74 9.80 6.33
C ASN A 332 2.75 9.06 7.24
N GLU A 333 2.44 7.81 6.88
CA GLU A 333 1.47 6.98 7.61
C GLU A 333 1.92 6.61 9.03
N ALA A 334 3.22 6.71 9.34
CA ALA A 334 3.74 6.48 10.68
C ALA A 334 3.20 7.49 11.72
N LEU A 335 2.66 8.63 11.27
CA LEU A 335 2.02 9.61 12.14
C LEU A 335 0.61 9.22 12.61
N LEU A 336 0.09 8.09 12.21
CA LEU A 336 -1.28 7.69 12.56
C LEU A 336 -1.51 7.69 14.08
N LEU A 337 -0.64 7.04 14.87
CA LEU A 337 -0.78 7.00 16.33
C LEU A 337 -0.69 8.39 16.98
N PRO A 338 0.34 9.22 16.73
CA PRO A 338 0.38 10.60 17.23
C PRO A 338 -0.87 11.41 16.88
N VAL A 339 -1.40 11.23 15.66
CA VAL A 339 -2.64 11.90 15.22
C VAL A 339 -3.84 11.43 16.02
N LEU A 340 -4.04 10.12 16.19
CA LEU A 340 -5.16 9.56 16.95
C LEU A 340 -5.16 10.05 18.41
N HIS A 341 -4.00 10.08 19.05
CA HIS A 341 -3.85 10.61 20.39
C HIS A 341 -4.04 12.14 20.52
N SER A 342 -3.97 12.84 19.39
CA SER A 342 -4.15 14.30 19.34
C SER A 342 -5.57 14.72 18.98
N ILE A 343 -6.44 13.79 18.59
CA ILE A 343 -7.84 14.10 18.27
C ILE A 343 -8.57 14.45 19.58
N PRO A 344 -9.19 15.64 19.68
CA PRO A 344 -9.90 16.03 20.88
C PRO A 344 -11.17 15.21 21.08
N SER A 345 -11.56 15.01 22.35
CA SER A 345 -12.74 14.21 22.74
C SER A 345 -14.08 14.76 22.25
N GLU A 346 -14.11 16.01 21.78
CA GLU A 346 -15.28 16.64 21.19
C GLU A 346 -15.63 16.04 19.80
N VAL A 347 -14.66 15.42 19.12
CA VAL A 347 -14.90 14.70 17.87
C VAL A 347 -15.44 13.32 18.20
N LYS A 348 -16.72 13.11 17.92
CA LYS A 348 -17.42 11.89 18.33
C LYS A 348 -17.11 10.70 17.42
N ASN A 349 -16.99 10.96 16.11
CA ASN A 349 -16.82 9.91 15.13
C ASN A 349 -15.57 10.19 14.29
N VAL A 350 -14.68 9.21 14.25
CA VAL A 350 -13.46 9.24 13.44
C VAL A 350 -13.41 7.97 12.59
N ASN A 351 -13.30 8.14 11.30
CA ASN A 351 -13.09 7.04 10.37
C ASN A 351 -11.63 6.98 9.95
N ILE A 352 -10.95 5.91 10.28
CA ILE A 352 -9.57 5.64 9.93
C ILE A 352 -9.57 4.70 8.73
N THR A 353 -8.98 5.15 7.64
CA THR A 353 -9.04 4.40 6.39
C THR A 353 -7.72 3.73 6.03
N MET A 354 -6.66 4.07 6.73
CA MET A 354 -5.34 3.45 6.62
C MET A 354 -5.29 2.18 7.44
N GLY A 355 -4.53 1.20 6.98
CA GLY A 355 -4.20 0.07 7.84
C GLY A 355 -3.14 0.47 8.87
N PHE A 356 -3.28 -0.03 10.10
CA PHE A 356 -2.24 0.15 11.11
C PHE A 356 -1.10 -0.86 10.85
N PRO A 357 0.17 -0.43 10.78
CA PRO A 357 1.29 -1.34 10.55
C PRO A 357 1.41 -2.36 11.68
N LEU A 358 1.31 -3.66 11.35
CA LEU A 358 1.47 -4.74 12.32
C LEU A 358 2.83 -4.67 13.03
N ALA A 359 3.87 -4.19 12.33
CA ALA A 359 5.21 -3.98 12.89
C ALA A 359 5.25 -3.02 14.09
N GLN A 360 4.27 -2.15 14.26
CA GLN A 360 4.18 -1.21 15.38
C GLN A 360 3.37 -1.77 16.57
N THR A 361 2.96 -3.04 16.51
CA THR A 361 2.18 -3.66 17.59
C THR A 361 3.06 -4.45 18.57
N PRO A 362 2.66 -4.56 19.84
CA PRO A 362 3.31 -5.46 20.80
C PRO A 362 3.31 -6.92 20.33
N VAL A 363 2.30 -7.35 19.58
CA VAL A 363 2.19 -8.71 19.04
C VAL A 363 3.35 -9.01 18.08
N TYR A 364 3.69 -8.06 17.19
CA TYR A 364 4.83 -8.23 16.29
C TYR A 364 6.15 -8.38 17.05
N SER A 365 6.42 -7.51 18.04
CA SER A 365 7.65 -7.59 18.81
C SER A 365 7.73 -8.88 19.62
N PHE A 366 6.60 -9.38 20.13
CA PHE A 366 6.52 -10.66 20.84
C PHE A 366 6.85 -11.84 19.92
N VAL A 367 6.17 -11.92 18.77
CA VAL A 367 6.42 -13.00 17.79
C VAL A 367 7.87 -12.97 17.29
N SER A 368 8.39 -11.78 17.01
CA SER A 368 9.79 -11.60 16.58
C SER A 368 10.78 -12.10 17.64
N ALA A 369 10.56 -11.75 18.91
CA ALA A 369 11.40 -12.22 20.03
C ALA A 369 11.32 -13.74 20.20
N LEU A 370 10.14 -14.36 20.03
CA LEU A 370 9.97 -15.81 20.08
C LEU A 370 10.66 -16.52 18.89
N ILE A 371 10.58 -15.97 17.70
CA ILE A 371 11.27 -16.48 16.52
C ILE A 371 12.79 -16.43 16.76
N GLU A 372 13.31 -15.29 17.22
CA GLU A 372 14.73 -15.13 17.52
C GLU A 372 15.18 -16.10 18.61
N LEU A 373 14.42 -16.24 19.69
CA LEU A 373 14.71 -17.18 20.77
C LEU A 373 14.90 -18.62 20.27
N GLN A 374 14.02 -19.09 19.38
CA GLN A 374 14.00 -20.48 18.91
C GLN A 374 14.93 -20.74 17.72
N THR A 375 15.42 -19.70 17.06
CA THR A 375 16.32 -19.81 15.90
C THR A 375 17.76 -19.47 16.28
N THR A 376 18.11 -18.18 16.28
CA THR A 376 19.46 -17.69 16.57
C THR A 376 19.80 -17.67 18.04
N GLY A 377 18.81 -17.52 18.92
CA GLY A 377 18.98 -17.47 20.37
C GLY A 377 19.21 -18.84 21.03
N TYR A 378 18.89 -19.95 20.36
CA TYR A 378 19.13 -21.31 20.86
C TYR A 378 20.27 -21.99 20.14
N HIS A 379 21.37 -22.22 20.85
CA HIS A 379 22.56 -22.93 20.37
C HIS A 379 22.35 -24.45 20.45
N ARG A 380 22.08 -25.10 19.34
CA ARG A 380 21.78 -26.55 19.27
C ARG A 380 22.94 -27.39 19.72
N ASP A 381 24.19 -26.97 19.46
CA ASP A 381 25.39 -27.69 19.78
C ASP A 381 25.64 -27.79 21.31
N THR A 382 25.30 -26.71 22.03
CA THR A 382 25.49 -26.62 23.49
C THR A 382 24.20 -26.86 24.28
N GLY A 383 23.04 -26.87 23.62
CA GLY A 383 21.72 -26.97 24.26
C GLY A 383 21.37 -25.80 25.16
N ARG A 384 21.93 -24.60 24.90
CA ARG A 384 21.79 -23.40 25.73
C ARG A 384 21.16 -22.26 24.96
N TYR A 385 20.47 -21.38 25.69
CA TYR A 385 19.94 -20.12 25.14
C TYR A 385 20.96 -19.00 25.35
N GLN A 386 20.94 -18.03 24.40
CA GLN A 386 21.67 -16.77 24.54
C GLN A 386 20.87 -15.82 25.43
N TYR A 387 21.54 -15.19 26.40
CA TYR A 387 20.89 -14.33 27.41
C TYR A 387 20.08 -13.18 26.78
N GLU A 388 20.60 -12.53 25.73
CA GLU A 388 19.92 -11.40 25.06
C GLU A 388 18.54 -11.80 24.51
N ALA A 389 18.46 -12.96 23.86
CA ALA A 389 17.20 -13.49 23.35
C ALA A 389 16.23 -13.87 24.48
N VAL A 390 16.75 -14.48 25.57
CA VAL A 390 15.98 -14.80 26.78
C VAL A 390 15.46 -13.52 27.43
N GLN A 391 16.31 -12.51 27.58
CA GLN A 391 15.96 -11.23 28.21
C GLN A 391 14.88 -10.49 27.41
N SER A 392 14.97 -10.49 26.06
CA SER A 392 13.98 -9.87 25.18
C SER A 392 12.59 -10.46 25.42
N VAL A 393 12.50 -11.78 25.58
CA VAL A 393 11.22 -12.45 25.86
C VAL A 393 10.76 -12.21 27.31
N LEU A 394 11.63 -12.32 28.31
CA LEU A 394 11.25 -12.15 29.72
C LEU A 394 10.80 -10.71 30.04
N LYS A 395 11.36 -9.71 29.38
CA LYS A 395 10.97 -8.29 29.52
C LYS A 395 9.71 -7.92 28.76
N HIS A 396 9.27 -8.78 27.84
CA HIS A 396 8.13 -8.45 27.00
C HIS A 396 6.84 -8.35 27.85
N PRO A 397 5.99 -7.32 27.62
CA PRO A 397 4.75 -7.12 28.39
C PRO A 397 3.85 -8.36 28.42
N HIS A 398 3.64 -9.04 27.29
CA HIS A 398 2.83 -10.26 27.24
C HIS A 398 3.40 -11.39 28.09
N THR A 399 4.73 -11.57 28.12
CA THR A 399 5.35 -12.57 28.99
C THR A 399 5.10 -12.23 30.45
N ARG A 400 5.23 -10.96 30.86
CA ARG A 400 5.00 -10.53 32.25
C ARG A 400 3.53 -10.63 32.69
N GLN A 401 2.60 -10.52 31.76
CA GLN A 401 1.18 -10.73 32.03
C GLN A 401 0.84 -12.23 32.19
N LEU A 402 1.50 -13.12 31.42
CA LEU A 402 1.25 -14.56 31.40
C LEU A 402 2.07 -15.34 32.44
N SER A 403 3.18 -14.80 32.92
CA SER A 403 4.09 -15.44 33.87
C SER A 403 4.35 -14.53 35.06
N THR A 404 4.05 -15.01 36.24
CA THR A 404 4.40 -14.33 37.51
C THR A 404 5.90 -14.50 37.89
N SER A 405 6.57 -15.49 37.30
CA SER A 405 7.95 -15.81 37.55
C SER A 405 8.95 -15.06 36.67
N ALA A 406 8.48 -14.49 35.53
CA ALA A 406 9.33 -13.90 34.50
C ALA A 406 10.24 -12.77 35.03
N GLU A 407 9.73 -11.88 35.87
CA GLU A 407 10.48 -10.74 36.41
C GLU A 407 11.54 -11.21 37.43
N GLY A 408 11.18 -12.18 38.29
CA GLY A 408 12.10 -12.78 39.24
C GLY A 408 13.26 -13.52 38.56
N LEU A 409 12.94 -14.31 37.54
CA LEU A 409 13.93 -15.03 36.72
C LEU A 409 14.87 -14.07 35.98
N GLU A 410 14.34 -12.99 35.36
CA GLU A 410 15.18 -11.99 34.67
C GLU A 410 16.21 -11.35 35.65
N LYS A 411 15.75 -10.92 36.83
CA LYS A 411 16.61 -10.35 37.87
C LYS A 411 17.65 -11.35 38.37
N GLN A 412 17.28 -12.63 38.53
CA GLN A 412 18.17 -13.69 38.94
C GLN A 412 19.28 -13.93 37.89
N LEU A 413 18.91 -14.10 36.61
CA LEU A 413 19.87 -14.32 35.52
C LEU A 413 20.87 -13.16 35.40
N THR A 414 20.39 -11.92 35.55
CA THR A 414 21.23 -10.70 35.52
C THR A 414 22.23 -10.72 36.70
N ARG A 415 21.75 -10.95 37.94
CA ARG A 415 22.58 -10.96 39.13
C ARG A 415 23.64 -12.04 39.07
N ASP A 416 23.29 -13.24 38.58
CA ASP A 416 24.15 -14.39 38.52
C ASP A 416 25.05 -14.42 37.26
N ASN A 417 25.00 -13.38 36.40
CA ASN A 417 25.74 -13.24 35.14
C ASN A 417 25.62 -14.48 34.24
N ARG A 418 24.39 -14.98 34.10
CA ARG A 418 24.09 -16.17 33.28
C ARG A 418 23.92 -15.82 31.82
N PHE A 419 25.03 -15.81 31.05
CA PHE A 419 25.00 -15.47 29.61
C PHE A 419 24.44 -16.58 28.71
N PHE A 420 24.56 -17.85 29.16
CA PHE A 420 24.10 -19.02 28.42
C PHE A 420 23.31 -19.97 29.34
N PRO A 421 22.08 -19.61 29.75
CA PRO A 421 21.24 -20.46 30.59
C PRO A 421 20.79 -21.72 29.87
N LEU A 422 20.61 -22.81 30.64
CA LEU A 422 19.98 -24.03 30.15
C LEU A 422 18.46 -23.90 30.14
N PRO A 423 17.75 -24.62 29.26
CA PRO A 423 16.29 -24.65 29.26
C PRO A 423 15.67 -25.01 30.62
N SER A 424 16.31 -25.91 31.38
CA SER A 424 15.85 -26.31 32.71
C SER A 424 15.93 -25.19 33.75
N GLU A 425 16.82 -24.21 33.58
CA GLU A 425 16.96 -23.06 34.48
C GLU A 425 15.86 -22.01 34.20
N LEU A 426 15.25 -22.05 33.03
CA LEU A 426 14.28 -21.06 32.56
C LEU A 426 12.82 -21.48 32.78
N LYS A 427 12.55 -22.76 32.98
CA LYS A 427 11.20 -23.33 33.11
C LYS A 427 10.67 -23.22 34.55
N GLN A 428 10.36 -21.98 34.99
CA GLN A 428 9.93 -21.74 36.38
C GLN A 428 8.40 -21.80 36.57
N ASP A 429 7.62 -21.70 35.50
CA ASP A 429 6.17 -21.89 35.49
C ASP A 429 5.72 -22.54 34.18
N THR A 430 4.44 -22.87 34.08
CA THR A 430 3.88 -23.57 32.92
C THR A 430 4.01 -22.78 31.61
N PHE A 431 3.86 -21.45 31.66
CA PHE A 431 4.03 -20.61 30.49
C PHE A 431 5.50 -20.52 30.04
N LEU A 432 6.42 -20.29 30.98
CA LEU A 432 7.89 -20.29 30.70
C LEU A 432 8.37 -21.64 30.24
N GLU A 433 7.78 -22.76 30.73
CA GLU A 433 8.11 -24.09 30.22
C GLU A 433 7.75 -24.21 28.72
N GLN A 434 6.59 -23.72 28.30
CA GLN A 434 6.21 -23.71 26.88
C GLN A 434 7.17 -22.83 26.06
N VAL A 435 7.47 -21.63 26.55
CA VAL A 435 8.34 -20.64 25.88
C VAL A 435 9.74 -21.20 25.68
N PHE A 436 10.36 -21.76 26.72
CA PHE A 436 11.77 -22.21 26.72
C PHE A 436 11.94 -23.71 26.41
N THR A 437 10.95 -24.36 25.87
CA THR A 437 11.09 -25.68 25.27
C THR A 437 11.59 -25.57 23.84
N PRO A 438 12.83 -26.04 23.54
CA PRO A 438 13.38 -25.91 22.19
C PRO A 438 12.51 -26.61 21.14
N LYS A 439 12.30 -25.95 20.01
CA LYS A 439 11.53 -26.50 18.89
C LYS A 439 12.45 -26.89 17.73
N THR A 440 12.24 -28.08 17.20
CA THR A 440 13.02 -28.61 16.09
C THR A 440 12.10 -28.75 14.86
N GLY A 441 12.52 -28.13 13.76
CA GLY A 441 11.76 -28.17 12.51
C GLY A 441 10.83 -26.97 12.31
N ILE A 442 10.47 -26.77 11.06
CA ILE A 442 9.76 -25.60 10.58
C ILE A 442 8.29 -25.62 11.04
N SER A 443 7.60 -26.76 10.84
CA SER A 443 6.20 -26.92 11.27
C SER A 443 6.07 -26.77 12.80
N ALA A 444 7.02 -27.36 13.57
CA ALA A 444 7.03 -27.24 15.03
C ALA A 444 7.20 -25.78 15.50
N LEU A 445 8.02 -24.97 14.81
CA LEU A 445 8.18 -23.57 15.11
C LEU A 445 6.89 -22.78 14.82
N CYS A 446 6.25 -23.01 13.67
CA CYS A 446 4.98 -22.35 13.34
C CYS A 446 3.85 -22.72 14.32
N GLN A 447 3.74 -23.99 14.70
CA GLN A 447 2.77 -24.46 15.70
C GLN A 447 3.03 -23.80 17.07
N TYR A 448 4.28 -23.75 17.49
CA TYR A 448 4.68 -23.05 18.72
C TYR A 448 4.26 -21.58 18.74
N LEU A 449 4.51 -20.84 17.64
CA LEU A 449 4.13 -19.43 17.54
C LEU A 449 2.60 -19.25 17.60
N THR A 450 1.85 -20.16 16.97
CA THR A 450 0.38 -20.10 17.01
C THR A 450 -0.17 -20.44 18.41
N GLU A 451 0.46 -21.34 19.15
CA GLU A 451 0.12 -21.64 20.54
C GLU A 451 0.39 -20.43 21.45
N MET A 452 1.54 -19.78 21.32
CA MET A 452 1.87 -18.58 22.10
C MET A 452 0.89 -17.42 21.82
N LEU A 453 0.48 -17.25 20.57
CA LEU A 453 -0.53 -16.25 20.22
C LEU A 453 -1.92 -16.57 20.83
N ARG A 454 -2.27 -17.84 20.96
CA ARG A 454 -3.52 -18.26 21.65
C ARG A 454 -3.48 -17.93 23.14
N GLU A 455 -2.35 -18.19 23.81
CA GLU A 455 -2.18 -17.82 25.22
C GLU A 455 -2.37 -16.30 25.42
N VAL A 456 -1.77 -15.50 24.57
CA VAL A 456 -1.97 -14.03 24.60
C VAL A 456 -3.43 -13.65 24.31
N ALA A 457 -4.10 -14.32 23.37
CA ALA A 457 -5.49 -14.02 23.03
C ALA A 457 -6.45 -14.25 24.22
N VAL A 458 -6.16 -15.24 25.09
CA VAL A 458 -6.97 -15.51 26.29
C VAL A 458 -6.94 -14.32 27.27
N LEU A 459 -5.80 -13.61 27.38
CA LEU A 459 -5.70 -12.40 28.23
C LEU A 459 -6.68 -11.32 27.76
N TYR A 460 -6.72 -11.07 26.45
CA TYR A 460 -7.59 -10.03 25.88
C TYR A 460 -9.07 -10.39 25.85
N GLN A 461 -9.42 -11.67 26.05
CA GLN A 461 -10.83 -12.08 26.23
C GLN A 461 -11.35 -11.82 27.64
N GLN A 462 -10.47 -11.82 28.62
CA GLN A 462 -10.83 -11.60 30.04
C GLN A 462 -10.97 -10.12 30.41
N GLU A 463 -10.35 -9.22 29.67
CA GLU A 463 -10.53 -7.78 29.85
C GLU A 463 -11.91 -7.39 29.29
N GLN A 464 -12.74 -6.80 30.16
CA GLN A 464 -14.12 -6.38 29.84
C GLN A 464 -14.15 -5.52 28.57
N GLU A 465 -15.21 -5.69 27.77
CA GLU A 465 -15.54 -4.95 26.55
C GLU A 465 -15.53 -3.43 26.76
N THR A 466 -14.36 -2.85 26.80
CA THR A 466 -14.24 -1.43 26.50
C THR A 466 -14.13 -1.32 24.97
N ASP A 467 -15.08 -0.63 24.39
CA ASP A 467 -15.16 -0.33 22.94
C ASP A 467 -14.06 0.65 22.52
N ASP A 468 -12.83 0.38 23.00
CA ASP A 468 -11.65 1.18 22.75
C ASP A 468 -10.99 0.71 21.44
N ILE A 469 -10.72 1.66 20.56
CA ILE A 469 -10.04 1.47 19.27
C ILE A 469 -8.72 0.68 19.44
N PHE A 470 -7.99 0.91 20.54
CA PHE A 470 -6.71 0.23 20.77
C PHE A 470 -6.90 -1.26 21.12
N ASN A 471 -7.92 -1.61 21.90
CA ASN A 471 -8.23 -3.00 22.21
C ASN A 471 -8.68 -3.77 20.95
N GLN A 472 -9.48 -3.14 20.10
CA GLN A 472 -9.83 -3.72 18.79
C GLN A 472 -8.58 -3.92 17.94
N LEU A 473 -7.68 -2.95 17.87
CA LEU A 473 -6.42 -3.04 17.13
C LEU A 473 -5.56 -4.21 17.61
N TYR A 474 -5.44 -4.41 18.92
CA TYR A 474 -4.66 -5.52 19.48
C TYR A 474 -5.25 -6.89 19.16
N ARG A 475 -6.57 -7.05 19.28
CA ARG A 475 -7.28 -8.29 18.89
C ARG A 475 -7.07 -8.60 17.39
N GLU A 476 -7.20 -7.60 16.54
CA GLU A 476 -6.98 -7.75 15.11
C GLU A 476 -5.51 -8.05 14.79
N SER A 477 -4.55 -7.50 15.55
CA SER A 477 -3.12 -7.81 15.38
C SER A 477 -2.80 -9.26 15.70
N LEU A 478 -3.40 -9.81 16.75
CA LEU A 478 -3.31 -11.23 17.10
C LEU A 478 -3.91 -12.11 16.00
N PHE A 479 -5.13 -11.79 15.56
CA PHE A 479 -5.81 -12.55 14.51
C PHE A 479 -5.04 -12.52 13.19
N LYS A 480 -4.51 -11.36 12.80
CA LYS A 480 -3.70 -11.21 11.59
C LYS A 480 -2.42 -12.02 11.65
N SER A 481 -1.68 -11.93 12.78
CA SER A 481 -0.45 -12.68 12.98
C SER A 481 -0.70 -14.19 12.97
N TYR A 482 -1.72 -14.64 13.69
CA TYR A 482 -2.16 -16.04 13.72
C TYR A 482 -2.50 -16.55 12.31
N THR A 483 -3.26 -15.77 11.54
CA THR A 483 -3.66 -16.14 10.17
C THR A 483 -2.47 -16.26 9.23
N LEU A 484 -1.50 -15.33 9.31
CA LEU A 484 -0.30 -15.36 8.48
C LEU A 484 0.59 -16.56 8.80
N ILE A 485 0.80 -16.88 10.09
CA ILE A 485 1.61 -18.02 10.51
C ILE A 485 0.93 -19.35 10.09
N ASN A 486 -0.37 -19.49 10.30
CA ASN A 486 -1.11 -20.69 9.85
C ASN A 486 -1.12 -20.85 8.32
N ARG A 487 -1.17 -19.75 7.58
CA ARG A 487 -1.07 -19.80 6.12
C ARG A 487 0.28 -20.40 5.68
N LEU A 488 1.38 -19.97 6.30
CA LEU A 488 2.69 -20.56 6.03
C LEU A 488 2.76 -22.02 6.46
N LEU A 489 2.25 -22.35 7.65
CA LEU A 489 2.19 -23.72 8.13
C LEU A 489 1.47 -24.63 7.14
N ASN A 490 0.31 -24.21 6.62
CA ASN A 490 -0.44 -24.99 5.65
C ASN A 490 0.35 -25.22 4.34
N LEU A 491 1.08 -24.21 3.85
CA LEU A 491 1.92 -24.37 2.65
C LEU A 491 3.08 -25.34 2.88
N ILE A 492 3.65 -25.33 4.09
CA ILE A 492 4.73 -26.24 4.50
C ILE A 492 4.19 -27.68 4.64
N ASP A 493 3.09 -27.86 5.35
CA ASP A 493 2.52 -29.18 5.60
C ASP A 493 1.95 -29.84 4.32
N ASN A 494 1.49 -29.06 3.36
CA ASN A 494 1.08 -29.53 2.03
C ASN A 494 2.27 -29.82 1.09
N GLY A 495 3.52 -29.51 1.52
CA GLY A 495 4.71 -29.70 0.68
C GLY A 495 4.86 -28.68 -0.45
N GLU A 496 4.04 -27.61 -0.45
CA GLU A 496 4.11 -26.54 -1.44
C GLU A 496 5.29 -25.58 -1.16
N LEU A 497 5.72 -25.48 0.11
CA LEU A 497 6.82 -24.63 0.56
C LEU A 497 7.88 -25.49 1.28
N ASN A 498 9.02 -25.71 0.63
CA ASN A 498 10.17 -26.42 1.23
C ASN A 498 11.33 -25.44 1.38
N ILE A 499 11.53 -24.94 2.58
CA ILE A 499 12.53 -23.92 2.92
C ILE A 499 13.34 -24.32 4.14
N GLN A 500 14.46 -23.64 4.39
CA GLN A 500 15.23 -23.78 5.62
C GLN A 500 14.64 -22.90 6.74
N ILE A 501 15.02 -23.18 7.99
CA ILE A 501 14.50 -22.43 9.16
C ILE A 501 14.88 -20.96 9.12
N GLU A 502 16.02 -20.63 8.57
CA GLU A 502 16.50 -19.25 8.44
C GLU A 502 15.66 -18.45 7.43
N THR A 503 15.25 -19.09 6.33
CA THR A 503 14.34 -18.47 5.37
C THR A 503 12.95 -18.31 5.94
N LEU A 504 12.46 -19.32 6.69
CA LEU A 504 11.20 -19.17 7.42
C LEU A 504 11.24 -17.94 8.32
N ARG A 505 12.34 -17.76 9.08
CA ARG A 505 12.52 -16.59 9.96
C ARG A 505 12.43 -15.29 9.16
N ARG A 506 13.21 -15.15 8.09
CA ARG A 506 13.20 -13.95 7.24
C ARG A 506 11.82 -13.70 6.60
N LEU A 507 11.20 -14.75 6.08
CA LEU A 507 9.88 -14.67 5.45
C LEU A 507 8.79 -14.27 6.45
N LEU A 508 8.75 -14.89 7.63
CA LEU A 508 7.80 -14.54 8.69
C LEU A 508 7.98 -13.09 9.15
N CYS A 509 9.21 -12.68 9.46
CA CYS A 509 9.49 -11.31 9.90
C CYS A 509 9.05 -10.30 8.82
N ARG A 510 9.34 -10.56 7.54
CA ARG A 510 8.94 -9.68 6.45
C ARG A 510 7.43 -9.64 6.26
N LEU A 511 6.76 -10.78 6.21
CA LEU A 511 5.30 -10.85 6.05
C LEU A 511 4.57 -10.13 7.19
N LEU A 512 5.04 -10.28 8.42
CA LEU A 512 4.49 -9.58 9.57
C LEU A 512 4.79 -8.08 9.50
N ALA A 513 6.04 -7.69 9.15
CA ALA A 513 6.46 -6.29 9.08
C ALA A 513 5.73 -5.50 7.98
N THR A 514 5.45 -6.13 6.84
CA THR A 514 4.76 -5.48 5.71
C THR A 514 3.24 -5.55 5.79
N SER A 515 2.70 -6.29 6.78
CA SER A 515 1.25 -6.43 6.95
C SER A 515 0.64 -5.26 7.68
N ASN A 516 -0.54 -4.85 7.24
CA ASN A 516 -1.36 -3.84 7.89
C ASN A 516 -2.63 -4.46 8.49
N ILE A 517 -3.07 -3.90 9.60
CA ILE A 517 -4.29 -4.26 10.31
C ILE A 517 -5.36 -3.26 9.88
N PRO A 518 -6.50 -3.71 9.33
CA PRO A 518 -7.58 -2.80 9.00
C PRO A 518 -8.26 -2.27 10.27
N PHE A 519 -8.61 -0.99 10.28
CA PHE A 519 -9.54 -0.47 11.28
C PHE A 519 -10.98 -0.80 10.85
N HIS A 520 -11.76 -1.31 11.78
CA HIS A 520 -13.18 -1.52 11.59
C HIS A 520 -13.94 -0.28 12.05
N GLY A 521 -14.52 0.45 11.10
CA GLY A 521 -15.34 1.63 11.33
C GLY A 521 -16.36 1.80 10.23
N GLU A 522 -17.37 2.63 10.45
CA GLU A 522 -18.34 2.97 9.40
C GLU A 522 -17.70 3.98 8.42
N PRO A 523 -17.41 3.57 7.19
CA PRO A 523 -16.50 4.31 6.30
C PRO A 523 -16.99 5.70 5.88
N ALA A 524 -18.29 5.98 5.98
CA ALA A 524 -18.89 7.25 5.54
C ALA A 524 -19.28 8.17 6.70
N ILE A 525 -18.91 7.84 7.94
CA ILE A 525 -19.29 8.60 9.14
C ILE A 525 -18.06 9.21 9.79
N GLY A 526 -18.21 10.44 10.32
CA GLY A 526 -17.20 11.12 11.09
C GLY A 526 -16.08 11.77 10.29
N MET A 527 -15.12 12.35 11.01
CA MET A 527 -13.92 12.95 10.46
C MET A 527 -13.04 11.86 9.81
N GLN A 528 -12.55 12.12 8.62
CA GLN A 528 -11.78 11.15 7.85
C GLN A 528 -10.27 11.30 8.14
N VAL A 529 -9.62 10.25 8.62
CA VAL A 529 -8.15 10.15 8.77
C VAL A 529 -7.64 9.14 7.75
N MET A 530 -6.83 9.59 6.78
CA MET A 530 -6.49 8.78 5.62
C MET A 530 -5.11 9.07 5.06
N GLY A 531 -4.52 8.12 4.35
CA GLY A 531 -3.36 8.33 3.51
C GLY A 531 -3.73 9.02 2.20
N VAL A 532 -2.72 9.44 1.44
CA VAL A 532 -2.94 10.17 0.17
C VAL A 532 -3.70 9.31 -0.85
N LEU A 533 -3.39 8.02 -0.93
CA LEU A 533 -4.00 7.12 -1.92
C LEU A 533 -5.47 6.79 -1.62
N GLU A 534 -5.87 6.88 -0.36
CA GLU A 534 -7.25 6.64 0.08
C GLU A 534 -8.18 7.81 -0.23
N THR A 535 -7.64 8.99 -0.52
CA THR A 535 -8.41 10.19 -0.87
C THR A 535 -9.03 10.16 -2.26
N ARG A 536 -8.74 9.14 -3.06
CA ARG A 536 -9.22 9.01 -4.44
C ARG A 536 -10.74 9.17 -4.53
N ASN A 537 -11.17 10.06 -5.42
CA ASN A 537 -12.59 10.37 -5.68
C ASN A 537 -13.37 11.00 -4.51
N LEU A 538 -12.70 11.33 -3.40
CA LEU A 538 -13.33 11.95 -2.24
C LEU A 538 -13.00 13.45 -2.19
N ASP A 539 -13.98 14.25 -1.87
CA ASP A 539 -13.86 15.71 -1.73
C ASP A 539 -14.18 16.11 -0.30
N PHE A 540 -13.41 17.05 0.25
CA PHE A 540 -13.55 17.54 1.61
C PHE A 540 -13.61 19.07 1.60
N ARG A 541 -14.43 19.63 2.48
CA ARG A 541 -14.54 21.07 2.65
C ARG A 541 -13.33 21.63 3.39
N ASN A 542 -12.93 20.94 4.47
CA ASN A 542 -11.80 21.29 5.30
C ASN A 542 -10.75 20.17 5.22
N LEU A 543 -9.56 20.54 4.80
CA LEU A 543 -8.45 19.63 4.54
C LEU A 543 -7.22 20.06 5.33
N ILE A 544 -6.63 19.13 6.07
CA ILE A 544 -5.29 19.25 6.61
C ILE A 544 -4.42 18.11 6.11
N MET A 545 -3.23 18.43 5.59
CA MET A 545 -2.24 17.43 5.17
C MET A 545 -0.99 17.55 6.05
N LEU A 546 -0.53 16.43 6.58
CA LEU A 546 0.64 16.34 7.46
C LEU A 546 1.82 15.67 6.75
N SER A 547 3.04 16.07 7.11
CA SER A 547 4.30 15.58 6.55
C SER A 547 4.39 15.75 5.03
N LEU A 548 3.97 16.90 4.53
CA LEU A 548 4.03 17.22 3.11
C LEU A 548 5.45 17.65 2.69
N ASN A 549 6.39 16.74 2.90
CA ASN A 549 7.81 16.94 2.61
C ASN A 549 8.21 16.29 1.29
N GLU A 550 9.29 16.80 0.71
CA GLU A 550 9.96 16.14 -0.41
C GLU A 550 10.43 14.76 0.02
N GLY A 551 10.15 13.74 -0.81
CA GLY A 551 10.41 12.33 -0.49
C GLY A 551 9.28 11.60 0.25
N GLN A 552 8.31 12.33 0.83
CA GLN A 552 7.06 11.78 1.35
C GLN A 552 5.91 11.95 0.33
N LEU A 553 5.82 13.12 -0.30
CA LEU A 553 4.91 13.38 -1.41
C LEU A 553 5.59 14.32 -2.43
N PRO A 554 6.04 13.85 -3.61
CA PRO A 554 5.99 12.46 -4.05
C PRO A 554 6.87 11.54 -3.19
N LYS A 555 6.47 10.28 -3.07
CA LYS A 555 7.23 9.30 -2.31
C LYS A 555 8.57 9.03 -3.02
N ALA A 556 9.67 9.17 -2.30
CA ALA A 556 10.99 8.83 -2.81
C ALA A 556 11.13 7.30 -2.93
N GLY A 557 11.76 6.85 -3.97
CA GLY A 557 12.07 5.45 -4.23
C GLY A 557 11.67 5.04 -5.64
N GLY A 558 12.59 4.41 -6.34
CA GLY A 558 12.32 3.69 -7.58
C GLY A 558 11.66 2.34 -7.25
N ASP A 559 10.76 1.85 -8.09
CA ASP A 559 10.39 0.45 -8.02
C ASP A 559 11.61 -0.35 -8.44
N SER A 560 11.95 -1.33 -7.64
CA SER A 560 12.89 -2.36 -8.04
C SER A 560 12.31 -3.08 -9.27
N SER A 561 13.09 -3.20 -10.32
CA SER A 561 12.70 -3.88 -11.55
C SER A 561 13.94 -4.45 -12.24
N PHE A 562 13.82 -5.65 -12.82
CA PHE A 562 14.84 -6.21 -13.71
C PHE A 562 14.84 -5.54 -15.07
N ILE A 563 13.67 -4.99 -15.46
CA ILE A 563 13.53 -4.34 -16.77
C ILE A 563 14.07 -2.92 -16.66
N PRO A 564 15.20 -2.60 -17.30
CA PRO A 564 15.81 -1.28 -17.24
C PRO A 564 14.88 -0.17 -17.72
N TYR A 565 15.06 1.03 -17.16
CA TYR A 565 14.24 2.21 -17.43
C TYR A 565 14.08 2.49 -18.95
N ASN A 566 15.18 2.42 -19.72
CA ASN A 566 15.13 2.70 -21.15
C ASN A 566 14.28 1.67 -21.91
N LEU A 567 14.34 0.40 -21.53
CA LEU A 567 13.47 -0.64 -22.09
C LEU A 567 12.01 -0.43 -21.64
N ARG A 568 11.76 -0.12 -20.37
CA ARG A 568 10.41 0.22 -19.90
C ARG A 568 9.81 1.36 -20.74
N LYS A 569 10.59 2.41 -20.98
CA LYS A 569 10.19 3.55 -21.81
C LYS A 569 9.96 3.16 -23.27
N ALA A 570 10.87 2.38 -23.87
CA ALA A 570 10.79 1.96 -25.26
C ALA A 570 9.55 1.07 -25.53
N PHE A 571 9.20 0.21 -24.58
CA PHE A 571 8.02 -0.67 -24.68
C PHE A 571 6.74 -0.02 -24.12
N GLY A 572 6.82 1.25 -23.65
CA GLY A 572 5.67 2.00 -23.14
C GLY A 572 5.09 1.41 -21.86
N MET A 573 5.97 0.88 -21.00
CA MET A 573 5.65 0.43 -19.64
C MET A 573 5.65 1.61 -18.67
N THR A 574 5.18 1.38 -17.46
CA THR A 574 5.17 2.40 -16.39
C THR A 574 6.59 2.80 -16.00
N THR A 575 6.86 4.11 -15.91
CA THR A 575 8.15 4.68 -15.50
C THR A 575 7.96 5.61 -14.31
N ILE A 576 9.06 6.14 -13.75
CA ILE A 576 9.03 7.02 -12.59
C ILE A 576 8.27 8.34 -12.86
N GLU A 577 8.32 8.85 -14.10
CA GLU A 577 7.58 10.04 -14.49
C GLU A 577 6.08 9.82 -14.38
N HIS A 578 5.59 8.64 -14.74
CA HIS A 578 4.19 8.27 -14.57
C HIS A 578 3.76 8.37 -13.09
N LYS A 579 4.61 7.91 -12.18
CA LYS A 579 4.34 7.97 -10.73
C LYS A 579 4.30 9.40 -10.22
N ASN A 580 5.25 10.24 -10.63
CA ASN A 580 5.27 11.65 -10.24
C ASN A 580 4.01 12.36 -10.72
N ALA A 581 3.58 12.14 -11.96
CA ALA A 581 2.34 12.71 -12.49
C ALA A 581 1.08 12.21 -11.73
N VAL A 582 1.07 10.94 -11.30
CA VAL A 582 -0.01 10.40 -10.45
C VAL A 582 -0.07 11.11 -9.11
N TYR A 583 1.07 11.31 -8.43
CA TYR A 583 1.11 12.03 -7.15
C TYR A 583 0.73 13.50 -7.30
N ALA A 584 1.18 14.16 -8.37
CA ALA A 584 0.78 15.52 -8.70
C ALA A 584 -0.75 15.61 -8.88
N TYR A 585 -1.33 14.69 -9.64
CA TYR A 585 -2.78 14.64 -9.81
C TYR A 585 -3.50 14.46 -8.48
N TYR A 586 -3.08 13.53 -7.61
CA TYR A 586 -3.76 13.33 -6.32
C TYR A 586 -3.68 14.57 -5.44
N PHE A 587 -2.55 15.26 -5.41
CA PHE A 587 -2.39 16.49 -4.66
C PHE A 587 -3.35 17.59 -5.17
N TYR A 588 -3.31 17.93 -6.45
CA TYR A 588 -4.15 18.98 -7.03
C TYR A 588 -5.64 18.63 -6.99
N ARG A 589 -5.97 17.38 -7.28
CA ARG A 589 -7.33 16.87 -7.24
C ARG A 589 -7.94 16.97 -5.83
N LEU A 590 -7.16 16.67 -4.79
CA LEU A 590 -7.62 16.72 -3.41
C LEU A 590 -7.94 18.15 -2.95
N ILE A 591 -7.15 19.13 -3.37
CA ILE A 591 -7.32 20.53 -2.97
C ILE A 591 -8.29 21.31 -3.86
N GLN A 592 -8.63 20.81 -5.07
CA GLN A 592 -9.37 21.59 -6.06
C GLN A 592 -10.76 22.06 -5.57
N ARG A 593 -11.47 21.25 -4.78
CA ARG A 593 -12.80 21.59 -4.25
C ARG A 593 -12.82 22.01 -2.79
N ALA A 594 -11.70 21.87 -2.07
CA ALA A 594 -11.62 22.27 -0.67
C ALA A 594 -11.74 23.80 -0.49
N GLU A 595 -12.43 24.23 0.55
CA GLU A 595 -12.57 25.65 0.90
C GLU A 595 -11.46 26.11 1.85
N ASN A 596 -11.10 25.25 2.83
CA ASN A 596 -10.00 25.47 3.77
C ASN A 596 -8.93 24.41 3.58
N VAL A 597 -7.73 24.82 3.24
CA VAL A 597 -6.58 23.96 2.98
C VAL A 597 -5.43 24.33 3.90
N THR A 598 -5.00 23.39 4.72
CA THR A 598 -3.87 23.56 5.63
C THR A 598 -2.81 22.51 5.32
N LEU A 599 -1.63 22.93 4.90
CA LEU A 599 -0.54 22.05 4.49
C LEU A 599 0.63 22.21 5.46
N LEU A 600 1.01 21.11 6.11
CA LEU A 600 2.11 21.08 7.08
C LEU A 600 3.29 20.31 6.55
N TYR A 601 4.48 20.82 6.80
CA TYR A 601 5.73 20.15 6.49
C TYR A 601 6.73 20.26 7.65
N ASN A 602 7.66 19.31 7.72
CA ASN A 602 8.69 19.26 8.73
C ASN A 602 9.94 20.02 8.26
N THR A 603 10.55 20.83 9.13
CA THR A 603 11.79 21.57 8.86
C THR A 603 13.03 20.91 9.45
N ALA A 604 12.88 19.92 10.34
CA ALA A 604 14.02 19.19 10.87
C ALA A 604 14.64 18.29 9.78
N SER A 605 15.95 18.25 9.75
CA SER A 605 16.69 17.32 8.89
C SER A 605 17.10 16.10 9.69
N GLU A 606 16.63 14.92 9.29
CA GLU A 606 17.07 13.63 9.82
C GLU A 606 17.79 12.83 8.73
N GLY A 607 19.08 12.58 8.91
CA GLY A 607 19.89 11.84 7.97
C GLY A 607 19.98 12.52 6.58
N LEU A 608 19.54 11.82 5.53
CA LEU A 608 19.50 12.32 4.14
C LEU A 608 18.27 13.21 3.86
N ASN A 609 17.26 13.21 4.71
CA ASN A 609 16.06 14.02 4.55
C ASN A 609 16.32 15.44 5.06
N ARG A 610 16.29 16.40 4.14
CA ARG A 610 16.67 17.80 4.40
C ARG A 610 15.57 18.67 4.99
N GLY A 611 14.43 18.13 5.40
CA GLY A 611 13.31 18.91 5.93
C GLY A 611 12.74 19.93 4.93
N GLU A 612 12.79 19.61 3.64
CA GLU A 612 12.32 20.49 2.57
C GLU A 612 10.81 20.27 2.32
N MET A 613 10.10 21.38 2.04
CA MET A 613 8.71 21.28 1.64
C MET A 613 8.59 20.57 0.28
N SER A 614 7.49 19.81 0.11
CA SER A 614 7.18 19.09 -1.14
C SER A 614 7.24 20.03 -2.36
N ARG A 615 7.78 19.52 -3.47
CA ARG A 615 7.77 20.23 -4.77
C ARG A 615 6.36 20.63 -5.19
N PHE A 616 5.32 19.90 -4.83
CA PHE A 616 3.94 20.24 -5.14
C PHE A 616 3.45 21.45 -4.34
N MET A 617 3.90 21.63 -3.10
CA MET A 617 3.65 22.86 -2.35
C MET A 617 4.36 24.06 -2.99
N LEU A 618 5.62 23.90 -3.40
CA LEU A 618 6.39 24.95 -4.08
C LEU A 618 5.72 25.33 -5.41
N GLN A 619 5.31 24.34 -6.20
CA GLN A 619 4.60 24.55 -7.45
C GLN A 619 3.28 25.29 -7.21
N PHE A 620 2.48 24.85 -6.26
CA PHE A 620 1.21 25.48 -5.90
C PHE A 620 1.40 26.91 -5.38
N LEU A 621 2.49 27.20 -4.66
CA LEU A 621 2.83 28.53 -4.20
C LEU A 621 3.07 29.51 -5.36
N VAL A 622 3.71 29.04 -6.44
CA VAL A 622 4.07 29.87 -7.61
C VAL A 622 2.90 30.02 -8.58
N GLU A 623 2.14 28.94 -8.80
CA GLU A 623 1.12 28.89 -9.86
C GLU A 623 -0.29 29.25 -9.38
N SER A 624 -0.54 29.12 -8.08
CA SER A 624 -1.86 29.34 -7.49
C SER A 624 -2.28 30.81 -7.54
N PRO A 625 -3.57 31.10 -7.86
CA PRO A 625 -4.11 32.45 -7.77
C PRO A 625 -4.44 32.90 -6.33
N HIS A 626 -4.23 32.01 -5.33
CA HIS A 626 -4.60 32.25 -3.95
C HIS A 626 -3.50 32.93 -3.15
N THR A 627 -3.90 33.80 -2.21
CA THR A 627 -3.00 34.30 -1.18
C THR A 627 -2.77 33.20 -0.16
N ILE A 628 -1.50 32.78 0.01
CA ILE A 628 -1.11 31.70 0.89
C ILE A 628 -0.51 32.29 2.16
N SER A 629 -1.14 32.03 3.30
CA SER A 629 -0.62 32.41 4.61
C SER A 629 0.50 31.44 5.01
N ARG A 630 1.62 31.97 5.55
CA ARG A 630 2.74 31.17 6.02
C ARG A 630 2.89 31.33 7.52
N GLU A 631 2.91 30.21 8.23
CA GLU A 631 2.95 30.16 9.67
C GLU A 631 4.03 29.21 10.16
N TYR A 632 4.49 29.39 11.40
CA TYR A 632 5.49 28.55 12.04
C TYR A 632 4.91 28.00 13.33
N LEU A 633 5.09 26.68 13.56
CA LEU A 633 4.84 26.10 14.87
C LEU A 633 6.11 26.21 15.70
N GLU A 634 6.06 26.96 16.78
CA GLU A 634 7.13 26.96 17.75
C GLU A 634 6.97 25.78 18.70
N ALA A 635 8.08 25.12 19.07
CA ALA A 635 8.09 24.17 20.16
C ALA A 635 7.80 24.92 21.45
N GLY A 636 6.52 24.99 21.82
CA GLY A 636 6.12 25.69 23.05
C GLY A 636 6.79 25.04 24.26
N THR A 637 7.28 25.85 25.16
CA THR A 637 7.62 25.41 26.52
C THR A 637 6.36 24.80 27.14
N VAL A 638 6.46 23.54 27.56
CA VAL A 638 5.42 22.88 28.35
C VAL A 638 5.22 23.70 29.61
N ARG A 639 4.10 24.42 29.69
CA ARG A 639 3.62 25.03 30.95
C ARG A 639 2.81 24.01 31.72
#